data_1f6aed7df63708bf90c5bf20e3131952
#
_entry.id   1f6aed7df63708bf90c5bf20e3131952
#
_cell.length_a   1.000
_cell.length_b   1.000
_cell.length_c   1.000
_cell.angle_alpha   90.00
_cell.angle_beta   90.00
_cell.angle_gamma   90.00
#
_symmetry.space_group_name_H-M   'P 1'
#
loop_
_entity.id
_entity.type
_entity.pdbx_description
1 polymer ?
#
loop_
_entity_poly.entity_id
_entity_poly.type
_entity_poly.pdbx_seq_one_letter_code
_entity_poly.pdbx_strand_id
1 'polypeptide(L)'
;MAFRGNKIKTNKLKDPKPKPKTRKTRKVRQTTRKKRTKKTTDPRVRRIFGFIFLVVSIYLFLAIISFFINWFEADLNSGSGFKDHTEIVKNWTGSFGVWISGYIVKVTGIGAFFLPLLLFSIGLKMMSGIRMFRLWVWFQIIVLGLLWLPIILSMIFPSHPWSSLGGVVGSQLNIWLNQYLGSFGSILLLILIPVIFILIDFRFSFSKIKLFSSKDDKIDNKRSETKEDIYNTVEFAVDDEDNFGEKDEDTFKIEVDKGIENETSVEPKDDDIELTIEKPVVEEKVNKVKPGDHFGVDTSFDPTLDLPDFKMPTLDLLNDYENGNIKVDKDELEANKNKIVETLNHYSISIIKIKATIGPTITLYEIVPAPGVRISKIKNLEDDIALSLSAMGIRIIAPIPGKGTVGIEVPNRNPNIVSMRSILASERFQNNKFELPFGLGKTIANESYVADLTKMPHILMAGATGQGKSVGLNAIITSLLYQKHPAELKFILIDPKKVELTLFSRIERHYLAKLPDSEEAIITDTRKVVRTLNSLGIEMDNRYELLKDAQVRNVKEYNTKFIARKLNPNHGHRYLPYFVLVIDEFADLILTAGKEIEGPITRLAQLARAVGIHLIIATQRPSVNIITGTIKANFPARIAFRVISKIDSRTILDTSGADQLVGRGDMLLSTGSDLVRLQCAFIDTPEVEKVTDYIGTQRAYPDAYHLPEYYDEEVDSKNDFDPKERDELFEDAARIIVQTQQGSTSLLQRKLKLGYNRAGRIIDQLEAAGIVGPFEGSKAREVRVANEMALEQFLKDLDMKDNENN
;
A
#
# COMPACT_ATOMS: atom_id res chain seq x y z
N MET A 1 -44.41 42.41 -55.20
CA MET A 1 -43.03 42.84 -55.41
C MET A 1 -42.14 41.64 -55.26
N ALA A 2 -41.27 41.33 -56.18
CA ALA A 2 -40.61 40.24 -56.73
C ALA A 2 -40.05 39.15 -55.77
N PHE A 3 -40.49 37.93 -55.99
CA PHE A 3 -39.87 36.67 -55.57
C PHE A 3 -38.67 36.36 -56.52
N ARG A 4 -37.51 36.05 -55.99
CA ARG A 4 -36.42 35.40 -56.74
C ARG A 4 -36.17 34.01 -56.25
N GLY A 5 -36.52 33.02 -57.10
CA GLY A 5 -36.35 31.63 -56.86
C GLY A 5 -34.90 31.13 -57.03
N ASN A 6 -34.53 30.12 -56.22
CA ASN A 6 -33.29 29.39 -56.29
C ASN A 6 -33.36 28.25 -57.34
N LYS A 7 -32.37 28.21 -58.26
CA LYS A 7 -32.22 27.17 -59.25
C LYS A 7 -31.43 26.01 -58.70
N ILE A 8 -32.02 24.84 -58.81
CA ILE A 8 -31.37 23.50 -58.54
C ILE A 8 -30.46 23.20 -59.71
N LYS A 9 -29.14 22.89 -59.40
CA LYS A 9 -28.18 22.41 -60.37
C LYS A 9 -28.06 20.89 -60.28
N THR A 10 -28.39 20.23 -61.40
CA THR A 10 -28.27 18.80 -61.64
C THR A 10 -26.81 18.37 -61.79
N ASN A 11 -26.40 17.27 -61.10
CA ASN A 11 -25.10 16.64 -61.24
C ASN A 11 -25.02 15.82 -62.52
N LYS A 12 -24.00 16.07 -63.34
CA LYS A 12 -23.59 15.22 -64.48
C LYS A 12 -22.43 14.37 -64.05
N LEU A 13 -22.55 13.05 -64.23
CA LEU A 13 -21.47 12.07 -64.11
C LEU A 13 -20.39 12.40 -65.18
N LYS A 14 -19.13 12.36 -64.72
CA LYS A 14 -17.93 12.39 -65.61
C LYS A 14 -17.08 11.17 -65.43
N ASP A 15 -16.67 10.61 -66.53
CA ASP A 15 -15.83 9.41 -66.71
C ASP A 15 -14.46 9.46 -65.96
N PRO A 16 -13.82 8.26 -65.73
CA PRO A 16 -12.60 8.16 -64.95
C PRO A 16 -11.37 8.58 -65.73
N LYS A 17 -10.53 9.47 -65.15
CA LYS A 17 -9.21 9.85 -65.66
C LYS A 17 -8.09 9.13 -64.94
N PRO A 18 -6.89 9.02 -65.55
CA PRO A 18 -5.87 8.02 -65.27
C PRO A 18 -5.02 8.34 -64.03
N LYS A 19 -4.37 7.30 -63.48
CA LYS A 19 -3.53 7.31 -62.26
C LYS A 19 -2.48 8.41 -62.25
N PRO A 20 -2.32 9.19 -61.18
CA PRO A 20 -1.20 10.14 -61.02
C PRO A 20 0.03 9.45 -60.44
N LYS A 21 1.15 9.89 -60.98
CA LYS A 21 2.52 9.53 -60.62
C LYS A 21 2.82 9.73 -59.14
N THR A 22 3.66 8.86 -58.62
CA THR A 22 4.26 8.86 -57.28
C THR A 22 4.58 10.25 -56.72
N ARG A 23 3.90 10.65 -55.64
CA ARG A 23 4.14 11.88 -54.89
C ARG A 23 5.28 11.62 -53.90
N LYS A 24 6.38 12.35 -54.04
CA LYS A 24 7.51 12.36 -53.09
C LYS A 24 7.01 12.56 -51.68
N THR A 25 7.31 11.64 -50.80
CA THR A 25 7.06 11.70 -49.36
C THR A 25 7.69 12.92 -48.73
N ARG A 26 6.88 13.85 -48.25
CA ARG A 26 7.26 15.00 -47.43
C ARG A 26 7.79 14.45 -46.10
N LYS A 27 9.12 14.56 -45.89
CA LYS A 27 9.74 14.21 -44.60
C LYS A 27 9.06 15.00 -43.51
N VAL A 28 8.26 14.29 -42.70
CA VAL A 28 7.80 14.78 -41.41
C VAL A 28 9.04 14.93 -40.55
N ARG A 29 9.35 16.15 -40.17
CA ARG A 29 10.42 16.51 -39.26
C ARG A 29 10.05 15.94 -37.88
N GLN A 30 10.49 14.71 -37.62
CA GLN A 30 10.44 14.13 -36.28
C GLN A 30 11.34 14.98 -35.40
N THR A 31 10.72 15.76 -34.51
CA THR A 31 11.39 16.32 -33.36
C THR A 31 11.84 15.16 -32.49
N THR A 32 13.07 14.76 -32.66
CA THR A 32 13.76 13.80 -31.81
C THR A 32 13.87 14.43 -30.42
N ARG A 33 12.90 14.09 -29.56
CA ARG A 33 13.04 14.25 -28.13
C ARG A 33 14.26 13.41 -27.73
N LYS A 34 15.42 14.09 -27.51
CA LYS A 34 16.63 13.46 -26.99
C LYS A 34 16.28 12.62 -25.76
N LYS A 35 16.13 11.31 -25.92
CA LYS A 35 16.25 10.36 -24.82
C LYS A 35 17.60 10.66 -24.18
N ARG A 36 17.60 11.07 -22.92
CA ARG A 36 18.78 11.09 -22.06
C ARG A 36 19.30 9.66 -22.01
N THR A 37 20.17 9.31 -22.95
CA THR A 37 20.94 8.09 -22.91
C THR A 37 21.80 8.17 -21.66
N LYS A 38 21.56 7.28 -20.68
CA LYS A 38 22.60 6.96 -19.71
C LYS A 38 23.87 6.77 -20.52
N LYS A 39 24.91 7.53 -20.21
CA LYS A 39 26.25 7.33 -20.78
C LYS A 39 26.65 5.89 -20.43
N THR A 40 26.37 4.97 -21.32
CA THR A 40 26.95 3.63 -21.28
C THR A 40 28.39 3.84 -21.71
N THR A 41 29.31 3.61 -20.80
CA THR A 41 30.74 3.54 -21.12
C THR A 41 30.92 2.59 -22.29
N ASP A 42 31.73 2.98 -23.26
CA ASP A 42 32.08 2.19 -24.45
C ASP A 42 32.41 0.75 -24.01
N PRO A 43 31.81 -0.30 -24.60
CA PRO A 43 32.05 -1.70 -24.22
C PRO A 43 33.53 -2.09 -24.27
N ARG A 44 34.36 -1.41 -25.08
CA ARG A 44 35.81 -1.59 -25.12
C ARG A 44 36.48 -1.07 -23.85
N VAL A 45 36.12 0.12 -23.41
CA VAL A 45 36.63 0.74 -22.17
C VAL A 45 36.25 -0.12 -20.99
N ARG A 46 35.03 -0.63 -20.94
CA ARG A 46 34.57 -1.51 -19.89
C ARG A 46 35.38 -2.82 -19.81
N ARG A 47 35.74 -3.43 -20.95
CA ARG A 47 36.56 -4.65 -20.98
C ARG A 47 37.98 -4.38 -20.48
N ILE A 48 38.58 -3.21 -20.87
CA ILE A 48 39.92 -2.81 -20.41
C ILE A 48 39.92 -2.66 -18.86
N PHE A 49 38.96 -1.93 -18.32
CA PHE A 49 38.86 -1.83 -16.86
C PHE A 49 38.62 -3.19 -16.18
N GLY A 50 37.82 -4.09 -16.78
CA GLY A 50 37.65 -5.45 -16.30
C GLY A 50 38.98 -6.24 -16.24
N PHE A 51 39.80 -6.11 -17.27
CA PHE A 51 41.13 -6.73 -17.31
C PHE A 51 42.06 -6.16 -16.24
N ILE A 52 42.11 -4.84 -16.08
CA ILE A 52 42.88 -4.17 -15.04
C ILE A 52 42.46 -4.67 -13.66
N PHE A 53 41.15 -4.79 -13.35
CA PHE A 53 40.70 -5.33 -12.06
C PHE A 53 41.12 -6.77 -11.85
N LEU A 54 41.15 -7.61 -12.89
CA LEU A 54 41.65 -8.99 -12.78
C LEU A 54 43.12 -9.04 -12.44
N VAL A 55 43.95 -8.24 -13.14
CA VAL A 55 45.38 -8.19 -12.89
C VAL A 55 45.68 -7.69 -11.48
N VAL A 56 45.03 -6.61 -11.06
CA VAL A 56 45.17 -6.05 -9.70
C VAL A 56 44.72 -7.06 -8.65
N SER A 57 43.64 -7.79 -8.89
CA SER A 57 43.16 -8.86 -7.99
C SER A 57 44.18 -9.95 -7.81
N ILE A 58 44.75 -10.46 -8.90
CA ILE A 58 45.79 -11.53 -8.84
C ILE A 58 47.03 -11.01 -8.12
N TYR A 59 47.47 -9.79 -8.42
CA TYR A 59 48.62 -9.17 -7.76
C TYR A 59 48.38 -9.05 -6.24
N LEU A 60 47.22 -8.52 -5.79
CA LEU A 60 46.89 -8.42 -4.38
C LEU A 60 46.79 -9.77 -3.70
N PHE A 61 46.22 -10.77 -4.37
CA PHE A 61 46.08 -12.11 -3.83
C PHE A 61 47.46 -12.74 -3.56
N LEU A 62 48.37 -12.63 -4.53
CA LEU A 62 49.76 -13.13 -4.37
C LEU A 62 50.53 -12.35 -3.30
N ALA A 63 50.33 -11.02 -3.21
CA ALA A 63 50.95 -10.19 -2.19
C ALA A 63 50.49 -10.58 -0.78
N ILE A 64 49.18 -10.84 -0.58
CA ILE A 64 48.62 -11.25 0.72
C ILE A 64 49.06 -12.65 1.11
N ILE A 65 49.03 -13.61 0.18
CA ILE A 65 49.52 -14.98 0.46
C ILE A 65 50.99 -14.95 0.86
N SER A 66 51.83 -14.30 0.05
CA SER A 66 53.25 -14.21 0.32
C SER A 66 53.56 -13.51 1.65
N PHE A 67 52.78 -12.50 2.01
CA PHE A 67 52.88 -11.82 3.29
C PHE A 67 52.50 -12.75 4.44
N PHE A 68 51.43 -13.54 4.35
CA PHE A 68 51.00 -14.47 5.40
C PHE A 68 51.98 -15.58 5.60
N ILE A 69 52.56 -16.19 4.55
CA ILE A 69 53.52 -17.27 4.66
C ILE A 69 54.78 -16.78 5.41
N ASN A 70 55.35 -15.68 4.95
CA ASN A 70 56.60 -15.16 5.55
C ASN A 70 56.36 -14.55 6.94
N TRP A 71 55.21 -13.94 7.19
CA TRP A 71 54.85 -13.38 8.49
C TRP A 71 54.62 -14.47 9.55
N PHE A 72 53.96 -15.56 9.17
CA PHE A 72 53.69 -16.68 10.06
C PHE A 72 55.00 -17.36 10.53
N GLU A 73 55.98 -17.50 9.65
CA GLU A 73 57.32 -17.99 10.01
C GLU A 73 58.10 -17.04 10.92
N ALA A 74 57.99 -15.71 10.69
CA ALA A 74 58.70 -14.71 11.48
C ALA A 74 58.10 -14.53 12.88
N ASP A 75 56.79 -14.60 13.03
CA ASP A 75 56.08 -14.41 14.30
C ASP A 75 56.21 -15.61 15.26
N LEU A 76 56.28 -16.83 14.72
CA LEU A 76 56.57 -18.05 15.49
C LEU A 76 57.95 -18.03 16.13
N ASN A 77 58.91 -17.35 15.48
CA ASN A 77 60.30 -17.35 15.93
C ASN A 77 60.68 -16.17 16.86
N SER A 78 59.91 -15.06 16.83
CA SER A 78 60.34 -13.82 17.50
C SER A 78 59.54 -13.39 18.73
N GLY A 79 58.37 -13.98 19.01
CA GLY A 79 57.58 -13.71 20.23
C GLY A 79 57.14 -12.21 20.43
N SER A 80 57.44 -11.35 19.49
CA SER A 80 57.17 -9.90 19.55
C SER A 80 56.08 -9.52 18.60
N GLY A 81 54.90 -9.09 19.14
CA GLY A 81 53.78 -8.61 18.34
C GLY A 81 54.14 -7.45 17.40
N PHE A 82 53.41 -7.37 16.31
CA PHE A 82 53.32 -6.42 15.20
C PHE A 82 54.07 -5.07 15.27
N LYS A 83 55.30 -5.03 15.80
CA LYS A 83 56.13 -3.82 15.78
C LYS A 83 57.22 -3.96 14.72
N ASP A 84 57.12 -3.13 13.69
CA ASP A 84 58.16 -2.75 12.71
C ASP A 84 58.97 -3.89 12.04
N HIS A 85 58.30 -4.82 11.35
CA HIS A 85 58.98 -5.83 10.50
C HIS A 85 58.92 -5.53 8.99
N THR A 86 58.83 -4.25 8.59
CA THR A 86 58.85 -3.87 7.16
C THR A 86 60.18 -4.18 6.45
N GLU A 87 61.28 -4.40 7.16
CA GLU A 87 62.60 -4.62 6.57
C GLU A 87 62.95 -6.09 6.29
N ILE A 88 62.25 -7.07 6.84
CA ILE A 88 62.68 -8.49 6.80
C ILE A 88 61.76 -9.39 5.96
N VAL A 89 60.51 -8.94 5.63
CA VAL A 89 59.56 -9.81 4.94
C VAL A 89 59.80 -9.80 3.43
N LYS A 90 60.38 -10.88 2.89
CA LYS A 90 60.50 -11.11 1.45
C LYS A 90 59.10 -11.40 0.85
N ASN A 91 58.53 -10.44 0.10
CA ASN A 91 57.27 -10.65 -0.61
C ASN A 91 57.53 -10.93 -2.09
N TRP A 92 56.84 -11.90 -2.66
CA TRP A 92 56.94 -12.25 -4.08
C TRP A 92 56.59 -11.08 -5.03
N THR A 93 55.82 -10.12 -4.53
CA THR A 93 55.38 -8.94 -5.29
C THR A 93 56.21 -7.70 -4.98
N GLY A 94 57.36 -7.85 -4.30
CA GLY A 94 58.32 -6.78 -4.00
C GLY A 94 57.89 -5.84 -2.86
N SER A 95 58.61 -4.74 -2.64
CA SER A 95 58.40 -3.80 -1.55
C SER A 95 57.01 -3.15 -1.52
N PHE A 96 56.43 -2.82 -2.71
CA PHE A 96 55.06 -2.33 -2.80
C PHE A 96 54.04 -3.39 -2.34
N GLY A 97 54.30 -4.68 -2.66
CA GLY A 97 53.49 -5.78 -2.19
C GLY A 97 53.53 -5.93 -0.65
N VAL A 98 54.70 -5.77 -0.04
CA VAL A 98 54.85 -5.78 1.44
C VAL A 98 54.02 -4.65 2.06
N TRP A 99 54.17 -3.43 1.55
CA TRP A 99 53.50 -2.27 2.08
C TRP A 99 51.97 -2.39 2.01
N ILE A 100 51.42 -2.76 0.85
CA ILE A 100 49.98 -2.85 0.66
C ILE A 100 49.33 -4.03 1.39
N SER A 101 49.97 -5.21 1.31
CA SER A 101 49.49 -6.42 2.00
C SER A 101 49.63 -6.29 3.53
N GLY A 102 50.74 -5.72 4.01
CA GLY A 102 50.94 -5.45 5.42
C GLY A 102 49.85 -4.49 6.00
N TYR A 103 49.55 -3.42 5.27
CA TYR A 103 48.48 -2.48 5.68
C TYR A 103 47.11 -3.17 5.72
N ILE A 104 46.72 -3.88 4.64
CA ILE A 104 45.44 -4.55 4.54
C ILE A 104 45.28 -5.65 5.62
N VAL A 105 46.32 -6.50 5.80
CA VAL A 105 46.28 -7.56 6.79
C VAL A 105 46.28 -7.03 8.22
N LYS A 106 47.05 -5.99 8.50
CA LYS A 106 47.02 -5.30 9.80
C LYS A 106 45.61 -4.82 10.15
N VAL A 107 44.87 -4.29 9.19
CA VAL A 107 43.52 -3.74 9.40
C VAL A 107 42.50 -4.85 9.51
N THR A 108 42.44 -5.77 8.53
CA THR A 108 41.36 -6.75 8.38
C THR A 108 41.72 -8.20 8.75
N GLY A 109 42.97 -8.46 9.16
CA GLY A 109 43.43 -9.81 9.45
C GLY A 109 43.25 -10.77 8.27
N ILE A 110 42.75 -11.96 8.54
CA ILE A 110 42.48 -12.98 7.50
C ILE A 110 41.36 -12.58 6.54
N GLY A 111 40.52 -11.61 6.92
CA GLY A 111 39.52 -11.00 6.05
C GLY A 111 40.13 -10.34 4.81
N ALA A 112 41.43 -10.03 4.83
CA ALA A 112 42.18 -9.48 3.69
C ALA A 112 41.99 -10.29 2.39
N PHE A 113 41.82 -11.61 2.47
CA PHE A 113 41.63 -12.47 1.29
C PHE A 113 40.32 -12.24 0.53
N PHE A 114 39.31 -11.65 1.17
CA PHE A 114 38.04 -11.35 0.50
C PHE A 114 38.12 -10.13 -0.41
N LEU A 115 39.11 -9.23 -0.23
CA LEU A 115 39.26 -8.03 -1.06
C LEU A 115 39.71 -8.38 -2.50
N PRO A 116 40.71 -9.22 -2.74
CA PRO A 116 41.03 -9.71 -4.09
C PRO A 116 39.86 -10.46 -4.72
N LEU A 117 39.10 -11.27 -4.00
CA LEU A 117 37.93 -11.98 -4.51
C LEU A 117 36.83 -11.01 -5.00
N LEU A 118 36.66 -9.89 -4.31
CA LEU A 118 35.76 -8.84 -4.74
C LEU A 118 36.20 -8.24 -6.08
N LEU A 119 37.47 -7.83 -6.18
CA LEU A 119 38.01 -7.25 -7.40
C LEU A 119 37.97 -8.23 -8.57
N PHE A 120 38.25 -9.52 -8.30
CA PHE A 120 38.16 -10.59 -9.30
C PHE A 120 36.74 -10.75 -9.85
N SER A 121 35.74 -10.78 -8.98
CA SER A 121 34.33 -10.93 -9.38
C SER A 121 33.83 -9.73 -10.19
N ILE A 122 34.23 -8.51 -9.83
CA ILE A 122 33.94 -7.29 -10.59
C ILE A 122 34.63 -7.34 -11.96
N GLY A 123 35.92 -7.70 -11.99
CA GLY A 123 36.72 -7.79 -13.22
C GLY A 123 36.11 -8.78 -14.21
N LEU A 124 35.76 -9.97 -13.76
CA LEU A 124 35.13 -11.03 -14.55
C LEU A 124 33.78 -10.56 -15.14
N LYS A 125 32.95 -9.90 -14.37
CA LYS A 125 31.67 -9.34 -14.86
C LYS A 125 31.88 -8.26 -15.89
N MET A 126 32.87 -7.40 -15.69
CA MET A 126 33.16 -6.31 -16.64
C MET A 126 33.71 -6.84 -17.97
N MET A 127 34.47 -7.92 -17.94
CA MET A 127 35.13 -8.49 -19.11
C MET A 127 34.23 -9.41 -19.92
N SER A 128 33.55 -10.38 -19.26
CA SER A 128 32.83 -11.47 -19.93
C SER A 128 31.35 -11.17 -20.15
N GLY A 129 30.78 -10.25 -19.39
CA GLY A 129 29.34 -9.97 -19.44
C GLY A 129 28.45 -11.14 -18.95
N ILE A 130 29.05 -12.26 -18.55
CA ILE A 130 28.37 -13.48 -18.14
C ILE A 130 27.67 -13.25 -16.80
N ARG A 131 26.35 -13.51 -16.77
CA ARG A 131 25.54 -13.50 -15.54
C ARG A 131 25.73 -14.78 -14.70
N MET A 132 26.94 -15.29 -14.59
CA MET A 132 27.23 -16.60 -13.99
C MET A 132 27.00 -16.63 -12.47
N PHE A 133 27.03 -15.49 -11.79
CA PHE A 133 26.81 -15.41 -10.34
C PHE A 133 25.86 -14.27 -10.01
N ARG A 134 24.98 -14.47 -9.04
CA ARG A 134 24.21 -13.41 -8.39
C ARG A 134 25.22 -12.52 -7.63
N LEU A 135 25.71 -11.46 -8.26
CA LEU A 135 26.71 -10.54 -7.67
C LEU A 135 26.32 -10.05 -6.29
N TRP A 136 25.04 -9.95 -6.01
CA TRP A 136 24.53 -9.56 -4.71
C TRP A 136 24.91 -10.61 -3.63
N VAL A 137 24.77 -11.90 -3.91
CA VAL A 137 25.14 -12.97 -2.99
C VAL A 137 26.66 -12.99 -2.77
N TRP A 138 27.45 -12.84 -3.86
CA TRP A 138 28.90 -12.76 -3.73
C TRP A 138 29.36 -11.53 -2.96
N PHE A 139 28.73 -10.37 -3.20
CA PHE A 139 29.01 -9.16 -2.43
C PHE A 139 28.71 -9.35 -0.95
N GLN A 140 27.59 -9.99 -0.61
CA GLN A 140 27.23 -10.31 0.78
C GLN A 140 28.24 -11.27 1.42
N ILE A 141 28.63 -12.36 0.74
CA ILE A 141 29.65 -13.32 1.24
C ILE A 141 30.97 -12.61 1.51
N ILE A 142 31.40 -11.73 0.60
CA ILE A 142 32.64 -10.99 0.72
C ILE A 142 32.58 -10.00 1.88
N VAL A 143 31.49 -9.24 2.04
CA VAL A 143 31.31 -8.31 3.16
C VAL A 143 31.26 -9.08 4.48
N LEU A 144 30.55 -10.21 4.51
CA LEU A 144 30.51 -11.09 5.67
C LEU A 144 31.92 -11.63 6.02
N GLY A 145 32.67 -12.11 5.04
CA GLY A 145 34.04 -12.58 5.24
C GLY A 145 34.99 -11.48 5.68
N LEU A 146 34.82 -10.26 5.17
CA LEU A 146 35.72 -9.14 5.49
C LEU A 146 35.49 -8.58 6.90
N LEU A 147 34.26 -8.60 7.43
CA LEU A 147 33.91 -8.04 8.72
C LEU A 147 33.69 -9.10 9.81
N TRP A 148 32.89 -10.12 9.52
CA TRP A 148 32.45 -11.09 10.50
C TRP A 148 33.56 -12.09 10.88
N LEU A 149 34.35 -12.59 9.90
CA LEU A 149 35.42 -13.54 10.14
C LEU A 149 36.53 -12.96 11.04
N PRO A 150 37.02 -11.72 10.87
CA PRO A 150 37.94 -11.09 11.78
C PRO A 150 37.44 -10.97 13.22
N ILE A 151 36.17 -10.66 13.41
CA ILE A 151 35.57 -10.51 14.75
C ILE A 151 35.56 -11.88 15.47
N ILE A 152 35.11 -12.93 14.79
CA ILE A 152 35.12 -14.29 15.36
C ILE A 152 36.51 -14.75 15.72
N LEU A 153 37.49 -14.57 14.83
CA LEU A 153 38.87 -14.98 15.11
C LEU A 153 39.48 -14.20 16.29
N SER A 154 39.17 -12.91 16.38
CA SER A 154 39.60 -12.11 17.54
C SER A 154 38.93 -12.55 18.84
N MET A 155 37.75 -13.14 18.78
CA MET A 155 37.03 -13.65 19.94
C MET A 155 37.55 -15.05 20.35
N ILE A 156 37.81 -15.92 19.38
CA ILE A 156 38.33 -17.27 19.63
C ILE A 156 39.78 -17.23 20.11
N PHE A 157 40.59 -16.33 19.54
CA PHE A 157 42.01 -16.20 19.82
C PHE A 157 42.36 -14.83 20.46
N PRO A 158 42.01 -14.58 21.73
CA PRO A 158 42.24 -13.31 22.37
C PRO A 158 43.72 -13.02 22.70
N SER A 159 44.57 -14.04 22.69
CA SER A 159 45.98 -13.93 23.06
C SER A 159 46.92 -14.30 21.91
N HIS A 160 48.13 -13.73 21.98
CA HIS A 160 49.22 -13.98 21.04
C HIS A 160 49.60 -15.48 20.96
N PRO A 161 49.98 -16.08 19.80
CA PRO A 161 50.33 -15.39 18.54
C PRO A 161 49.16 -15.22 17.56
N TRP A 162 47.99 -15.81 17.81
CA TRP A 162 46.86 -15.88 16.85
C TRP A 162 45.92 -14.68 16.87
N SER A 163 46.06 -13.74 17.84
CA SER A 163 45.21 -12.57 17.96
C SER A 163 45.26 -11.63 16.76
N SER A 164 46.37 -11.61 16.06
CA SER A 164 46.62 -10.83 14.85
C SER A 164 45.81 -11.29 13.63
N LEU A 165 45.29 -12.54 13.64
CA LEU A 165 44.39 -13.05 12.59
C LEU A 165 43.08 -12.25 12.51
N GLY A 166 42.61 -11.66 13.60
CA GLY A 166 41.44 -10.79 13.63
C GLY A 166 41.71 -9.37 13.10
N GLY A 167 42.97 -8.94 13.02
CA GLY A 167 43.34 -7.59 12.68
C GLY A 167 42.84 -6.53 13.68
N VAL A 168 43.12 -5.26 13.39
CA VAL A 168 42.69 -4.13 14.24
C VAL A 168 41.14 -3.98 14.22
N VAL A 169 40.51 -4.19 13.09
CA VAL A 169 39.05 -4.09 12.99
C VAL A 169 38.36 -5.19 13.80
N GLY A 170 38.81 -6.42 13.67
CA GLY A 170 38.23 -7.53 14.43
C GLY A 170 38.39 -7.37 15.93
N SER A 171 39.56 -6.94 16.41
CA SER A 171 39.82 -6.74 17.83
C SER A 171 39.03 -5.56 18.42
N GLN A 172 38.97 -4.42 17.72
CA GLN A 172 38.21 -3.25 18.20
C GLN A 172 36.71 -3.52 18.23
N LEU A 173 36.17 -4.15 17.17
CA LEU A 173 34.75 -4.51 17.13
C LEU A 173 34.40 -5.59 18.19
N ASN A 174 35.29 -6.54 18.45
CA ASN A 174 35.08 -7.51 19.50
C ASN A 174 35.05 -6.86 20.88
N ILE A 175 35.97 -5.93 21.18
CA ILE A 175 35.97 -5.17 22.43
C ILE A 175 34.69 -4.37 22.57
N TRP A 176 34.29 -3.67 21.52
CA TRP A 176 33.07 -2.88 21.50
C TRP A 176 31.80 -3.74 21.69
N LEU A 177 31.67 -4.86 20.99
CA LEU A 177 30.58 -5.82 21.17
C LEU A 177 30.51 -6.36 22.61
N ASN A 178 31.64 -6.77 23.16
CA ASN A 178 31.70 -7.30 24.52
C ASN A 178 31.35 -6.24 25.57
N GLN A 179 31.66 -4.97 25.30
CA GLN A 179 31.34 -3.88 26.22
C GLN A 179 29.81 -3.57 26.26
N TYR A 180 29.11 -3.69 25.12
CA TYR A 180 27.68 -3.40 25.04
C TYR A 180 26.77 -4.61 25.27
N LEU A 181 27.13 -5.77 24.78
CA LEU A 181 26.30 -6.98 24.80
C LEU A 181 26.80 -8.07 25.79
N GLY A 182 27.99 -7.87 26.36
CA GLY A 182 28.66 -8.88 27.13
C GLY A 182 29.13 -10.08 26.26
N SER A 183 29.94 -10.97 26.82
CA SER A 183 30.51 -12.10 26.04
C SER A 183 29.42 -13.04 25.49
N PHE A 184 28.39 -13.33 26.28
CA PHE A 184 27.32 -14.23 25.86
C PHE A 184 26.47 -13.60 24.73
N GLY A 185 26.10 -12.32 24.84
CA GLY A 185 25.35 -11.62 23.80
C GLY A 185 26.12 -11.47 22.51
N SER A 186 27.44 -11.22 22.59
CA SER A 186 28.32 -11.13 21.42
C SER A 186 28.43 -12.48 20.69
N ILE A 187 28.57 -13.61 21.40
CA ILE A 187 28.56 -14.96 20.81
C ILE A 187 27.22 -15.22 20.09
N LEU A 188 26.10 -14.93 20.76
CA LEU A 188 24.77 -15.16 20.21
C LEU A 188 24.55 -14.34 18.92
N LEU A 189 24.94 -13.06 18.93
CA LEU A 189 24.84 -12.18 17.74
C LEU A 189 25.70 -12.71 16.59
N LEU A 190 26.92 -13.12 16.86
CA LEU A 190 27.86 -13.64 15.86
C LEU A 190 27.42 -14.96 15.26
N ILE A 191 26.69 -15.80 15.98
CA ILE A 191 26.07 -17.01 15.44
C ILE A 191 24.81 -16.68 14.64
N LEU A 192 24.03 -15.71 15.09
CA LEU A 192 22.77 -15.33 14.47
C LEU A 192 22.95 -14.74 13.06
N ILE A 193 24.00 -13.93 12.84
CA ILE A 193 24.26 -13.27 11.55
C ILE A 193 24.39 -14.28 10.39
N PRO A 194 25.27 -15.30 10.43
CA PRO A 194 25.36 -16.27 9.34
C PRO A 194 24.12 -17.16 9.23
N VAL A 195 23.42 -17.46 10.33
CA VAL A 195 22.17 -18.21 10.29
C VAL A 195 21.10 -17.43 9.51
N ILE A 196 20.93 -16.15 9.79
CA ILE A 196 20.02 -15.28 9.04
C ILE A 196 20.42 -15.23 7.56
N PHE A 197 21.71 -15.11 7.29
CA PHE A 197 22.23 -15.10 5.92
C PHE A 197 21.89 -16.39 5.17
N ILE A 198 22.13 -17.55 5.79
CA ILE A 198 21.81 -18.87 5.21
C ILE A 198 20.30 -19.00 4.98
N LEU A 199 19.45 -18.54 5.90
CA LEU A 199 18.01 -18.60 5.78
C LEU A 199 17.48 -17.75 4.62
N ILE A 200 18.05 -16.55 4.41
CA ILE A 200 17.63 -15.64 3.36
C ILE A 200 18.04 -16.14 1.96
N ASP A 201 19.29 -16.57 1.80
CA ASP A 201 19.83 -16.90 0.47
C ASP A 201 19.57 -18.36 0.04
N PHE A 202 19.57 -19.32 0.96
CA PHE A 202 19.38 -20.74 0.64
C PHE A 202 17.94 -21.23 0.77
N ARG A 203 16.95 -20.35 1.17
CA ARG A 203 15.55 -20.77 1.37
C ARG A 203 15.41 -22.09 2.12
N PHE A 204 16.16 -22.26 3.20
CA PHE A 204 16.08 -23.45 4.03
C PHE A 204 14.71 -23.46 4.73
N SER A 205 13.85 -24.41 4.34
CA SER A 205 12.57 -24.64 5.02
C SER A 205 12.81 -25.53 6.23
N PHE A 206 12.61 -25.01 7.42
CA PHE A 206 12.73 -25.77 8.68
C PHE A 206 11.71 -26.90 8.84
N SER A 207 10.79 -27.10 7.88
CA SER A 207 9.74 -28.13 7.95
C SER A 207 10.26 -29.57 7.89
N LYS A 208 11.57 -29.79 7.75
CA LYS A 208 12.19 -31.14 7.71
C LYS A 208 13.04 -31.52 8.92
N ILE A 209 13.22 -30.67 9.91
CA ILE A 209 13.93 -31.02 11.14
C ILE A 209 12.90 -31.42 12.18
N LYS A 210 12.56 -32.73 12.20
CA LYS A 210 11.87 -33.36 13.34
C LYS A 210 12.86 -33.49 14.49
N LEU A 211 12.95 -32.46 15.32
CA LEU A 211 13.52 -32.59 16.67
C LEU A 211 12.38 -33.01 17.61
N PHE A 212 12.46 -34.20 18.11
CA PHE A 212 11.50 -34.95 18.95
C PHE A 212 10.47 -35.76 18.16
N SER A 213 10.83 -37.05 18.02
CA SER A 213 9.94 -38.15 17.74
C SER A 213 9.19 -38.49 19.02
N SER A 214 7.91 -38.25 19.07
CA SER A 214 6.96 -38.91 19.95
C SER A 214 6.19 -39.92 19.12
N LYS A 215 6.14 -41.16 19.66
CA LYS A 215 5.56 -42.35 19.06
C LYS A 215 4.08 -42.20 18.75
N ASP A 216 3.73 -42.72 17.62
CA ASP A 216 2.53 -43.38 17.17
C ASP A 216 1.23 -43.18 17.97
N ASP A 217 0.29 -42.48 17.32
CA ASP A 217 -1.12 -42.86 17.34
C ASP A 217 -1.69 -42.68 15.93
N LYS A 218 -2.06 -43.83 15.32
CA LYS A 218 -2.84 -43.91 14.09
C LYS A 218 -4.24 -43.42 14.43
N ILE A 219 -4.54 -42.18 14.05
CA ILE A 219 -5.93 -41.72 13.99
C ILE A 219 -6.36 -41.82 12.53
N ASP A 220 -7.26 -42.72 12.27
CA ASP A 220 -8.06 -42.78 11.04
C ASP A 220 -8.81 -41.45 10.88
N ASN A 221 -8.31 -40.61 9.99
CA ASN A 221 -9.04 -39.45 9.51
C ASN A 221 -10.15 -39.91 8.58
N LYS A 222 -11.34 -40.17 9.14
CA LYS A 222 -12.56 -40.00 8.39
C LYS A 222 -12.69 -38.51 8.09
N ARG A 223 -12.36 -38.15 6.84
CA ARG A 223 -12.69 -36.87 6.25
C ARG A 223 -14.17 -36.64 6.40
N SER A 224 -14.57 -35.69 7.21
CA SER A 224 -15.88 -35.05 7.09
C SER A 224 -15.88 -34.33 5.74
N GLU A 225 -16.68 -34.80 4.82
CA GLU A 225 -17.04 -34.09 3.61
C GLU A 225 -17.75 -32.79 4.03
N THR A 226 -17.01 -31.69 3.97
CA THR A 226 -17.61 -30.37 3.94
C THR A 226 -18.43 -30.29 2.65
N LYS A 227 -19.73 -30.09 2.80
CA LYS A 227 -20.63 -29.77 1.69
C LYS A 227 -20.00 -28.61 0.90
N GLU A 228 -19.47 -28.92 -0.28
CA GLU A 228 -19.09 -27.92 -1.25
C GLU A 228 -20.39 -27.32 -1.79
N ASP A 229 -20.58 -26.03 -1.56
CA ASP A 229 -21.66 -25.27 -2.17
C ASP A 229 -21.46 -25.29 -3.68
N ILE A 230 -22.31 -26.02 -4.38
CA ILE A 230 -22.23 -26.24 -5.82
C ILE A 230 -22.95 -25.08 -6.51
N TYR A 231 -22.18 -24.05 -6.91
CA TYR A 231 -22.67 -23.02 -7.82
C TYR A 231 -21.87 -23.03 -9.12
N ASN A 232 -22.57 -23.26 -10.24
CA ASN A 232 -22.06 -23.12 -11.63
C ASN A 232 -20.79 -23.94 -11.98
N THR A 233 -20.70 -25.19 -11.54
CA THR A 233 -19.54 -26.03 -11.81
C THR A 233 -19.90 -27.23 -12.68
N VAL A 234 -19.11 -27.48 -13.73
CA VAL A 234 -19.23 -28.66 -14.62
C VAL A 234 -17.96 -29.49 -14.50
N GLU A 235 -18.10 -30.78 -14.17
CA GLU A 235 -17.00 -31.75 -14.12
C GLU A 235 -16.87 -32.50 -15.44
N PHE A 236 -15.65 -32.64 -15.94
CA PHE A 236 -15.33 -33.45 -17.10
C PHE A 236 -14.37 -34.56 -16.70
N ALA A 237 -14.69 -35.81 -17.09
CA ALA A 237 -13.74 -36.91 -17.05
C ALA A 237 -12.81 -36.83 -18.27
N VAL A 238 -11.56 -37.17 -18.10
CA VAL A 238 -10.60 -37.33 -19.21
C VAL A 238 -10.44 -38.83 -19.37
N ASP A 239 -10.99 -39.38 -20.47
CA ASP A 239 -10.84 -40.78 -20.79
C ASP A 239 -9.44 -41.04 -21.33
N ASP A 240 -8.78 -42.08 -20.81
CA ASP A 240 -7.57 -42.64 -21.41
C ASP A 240 -7.94 -43.28 -22.74
N GLU A 241 -7.35 -42.79 -23.83
CA GLU A 241 -7.48 -43.41 -25.17
C GLU A 241 -6.85 -44.83 -25.13
N ASP A 242 -7.65 -45.83 -24.80
CA ASP A 242 -7.46 -47.23 -25.23
C ASP A 242 -8.71 -48.04 -24.87
N ASN A 243 -9.82 -47.79 -25.58
CA ASN A 243 -10.81 -48.84 -25.91
C ASN A 243 -11.88 -48.32 -26.90
N PHE A 244 -11.80 -48.77 -28.13
CA PHE A 244 -12.89 -48.69 -29.11
C PHE A 244 -13.99 -49.64 -28.69
N GLY A 245 -15.15 -49.12 -28.32
CA GLY A 245 -16.38 -49.88 -28.07
C GLY A 245 -17.57 -48.94 -27.93
N GLU A 246 -18.44 -49.09 -28.88
CA GLU A 246 -19.73 -48.45 -29.18
C GLU A 246 -20.56 -47.88 -28.07
N LYS A 247 -21.05 -46.65 -28.34
CA LYS A 247 -22.36 -46.05 -28.05
C LYS A 247 -22.98 -46.27 -26.66
N ASP A 248 -23.14 -45.14 -25.97
CA ASP A 248 -24.44 -44.81 -25.40
C ASP A 248 -24.57 -43.30 -25.22
N GLU A 249 -25.73 -42.77 -25.60
CA GLU A 249 -26.13 -41.37 -25.44
C GLU A 249 -26.29 -41.07 -23.94
N ASP A 250 -25.27 -40.46 -23.31
CA ASP A 250 -25.40 -40.02 -21.95
C ASP A 250 -26.01 -38.64 -21.87
N THR A 251 -27.20 -38.64 -21.35
CA THR A 251 -28.05 -37.51 -20.98
C THR A 251 -27.36 -36.65 -19.95
N PHE A 252 -26.96 -35.47 -20.39
CA PHE A 252 -26.44 -34.40 -19.56
C PHE A 252 -27.56 -33.82 -18.68
N LYS A 253 -27.55 -34.07 -17.39
CA LYS A 253 -28.47 -33.49 -16.44
C LYS A 253 -27.85 -32.22 -15.83
N ILE A 254 -28.48 -31.08 -16.14
CA ILE A 254 -28.30 -29.85 -15.35
C ILE A 254 -29.31 -29.92 -14.23
N GLU A 255 -28.87 -30.13 -13.00
CA GLU A 255 -29.72 -29.92 -11.82
C GLU A 255 -29.75 -28.46 -11.47
N VAL A 256 -30.87 -27.82 -11.77
CA VAL A 256 -31.26 -26.52 -11.24
C VAL A 256 -32.12 -26.84 -10.04
N ASP A 257 -31.55 -26.62 -8.83
CA ASP A 257 -32.29 -26.78 -7.58
C ASP A 257 -33.31 -25.65 -7.45
N LYS A 258 -34.60 -26.03 -7.60
CA LYS A 258 -35.74 -25.22 -7.18
C LYS A 258 -36.10 -25.67 -5.78
N GLY A 259 -35.95 -24.77 -4.83
CA GLY A 259 -36.45 -24.97 -3.48
C GLY A 259 -37.94 -25.31 -3.48
N ILE A 260 -38.31 -26.35 -2.78
CA ILE A 260 -39.69 -26.65 -2.36
C ILE A 260 -39.67 -27.10 -0.89
N GLU A 261 -40.59 -26.47 -0.20
CA GLU A 261 -41.03 -26.69 1.19
C GLU A 261 -41.56 -28.10 1.46
N ASN A 262 -41.59 -28.35 2.75
CA ASN A 262 -42.54 -29.13 3.52
C ASN A 262 -42.19 -30.52 4.01
N GLU A 263 -42.08 -30.52 5.33
CA GLU A 263 -42.73 -31.39 6.32
C GLU A 263 -42.94 -32.89 6.01
N THR A 264 -42.39 -33.74 6.81
CA THR A 264 -43.14 -34.53 7.77
C THR A 264 -42.25 -35.43 8.66
N SER A 265 -42.58 -35.39 9.91
CA SER A 265 -42.17 -36.20 11.05
C SER A 265 -42.11 -37.72 10.79
N VAL A 266 -41.15 -38.41 11.41
CA VAL A 266 -41.30 -39.63 12.22
C VAL A 266 -40.08 -39.86 13.11
N GLU A 267 -40.28 -39.91 14.41
CA GLU A 267 -39.44 -40.45 15.48
C GLU A 267 -39.46 -42.01 15.50
N PRO A 268 -38.80 -42.65 16.48
CA PRO A 268 -37.38 -42.70 16.91
C PRO A 268 -36.88 -44.17 17.08
N LYS A 269 -35.65 -44.38 17.45
CA LYS A 269 -35.16 -45.30 18.54
C LYS A 269 -33.64 -45.42 18.61
N ASP A 270 -33.17 -45.04 19.79
CA ASP A 270 -32.17 -45.61 20.71
C ASP A 270 -30.93 -46.34 20.13
N ASP A 271 -29.73 -45.87 20.43
CA ASP A 271 -28.98 -46.15 21.68
C ASP A 271 -27.59 -45.42 21.66
N ASP A 272 -27.37 -44.68 22.75
CA ASP A 272 -26.13 -44.44 23.48
C ASP A 272 -24.79 -44.11 22.77
N ILE A 273 -24.34 -42.88 22.94
CA ILE A 273 -23.30 -42.43 23.90
C ILE A 273 -23.21 -40.89 23.78
N GLU A 274 -23.68 -40.26 24.84
CA GLU A 274 -23.66 -38.80 25.02
C GLU A 274 -22.25 -38.33 25.37
N LEU A 275 -21.55 -37.67 24.42
CA LEU A 275 -20.37 -36.88 24.71
C LEU A 275 -20.80 -35.44 24.96
N THR A 276 -21.03 -35.12 26.23
CA THR A 276 -21.32 -33.76 26.67
C THR A 276 -20.04 -32.92 26.64
N ILE A 277 -19.87 -32.09 25.59
CA ILE A 277 -18.88 -31.01 25.59
C ILE A 277 -19.54 -29.83 26.30
N GLU A 278 -19.21 -29.63 27.55
CA GLU A 278 -19.54 -28.40 28.29
C GLU A 278 -18.82 -27.24 27.61
N LYS A 279 -19.58 -26.43 26.86
CA LYS A 279 -19.13 -25.09 26.48
C LYS A 279 -19.09 -24.26 27.77
N PRO A 280 -17.98 -23.53 28.03
CA PRO A 280 -18.01 -22.60 29.15
C PRO A 280 -19.10 -21.57 28.87
N VAL A 281 -20.11 -21.56 29.72
CA VAL A 281 -21.12 -20.51 29.77
C VAL A 281 -20.39 -19.26 30.21
N VAL A 282 -20.12 -18.37 29.25
CA VAL A 282 -19.78 -16.98 29.57
C VAL A 282 -21.07 -16.38 30.10
N GLU A 283 -21.19 -16.34 31.41
CA GLU A 283 -22.17 -15.49 32.06
C GLU A 283 -21.92 -14.07 31.62
N GLU A 284 -22.71 -13.57 30.69
CA GLU A 284 -22.93 -12.14 30.54
C GLU A 284 -23.50 -11.64 31.85
N LYS A 285 -22.61 -11.11 32.69
CA LYS A 285 -23.06 -10.28 33.82
C LYS A 285 -23.77 -9.08 33.20
N VAL A 286 -25.06 -9.17 33.12
CA VAL A 286 -25.92 -8.01 32.96
C VAL A 286 -25.64 -7.13 34.17
N ASN A 287 -24.70 -6.21 34.03
CA ASN A 287 -24.51 -5.15 35.00
C ASN A 287 -25.82 -4.36 35.03
N LYS A 288 -26.60 -4.57 36.07
CA LYS A 288 -27.73 -3.69 36.40
C LYS A 288 -27.14 -2.29 36.54
N VAL A 289 -27.41 -1.44 35.55
CA VAL A 289 -27.04 -0.03 35.53
C VAL A 289 -27.63 0.57 36.79
N LYS A 290 -26.77 1.11 37.67
CA LYS A 290 -27.25 1.81 38.86
C LYS A 290 -27.96 3.09 38.40
N PRO A 291 -29.11 3.49 39.04
CA PRO A 291 -29.71 4.77 38.73
C PRO A 291 -28.72 5.88 39.00
N GLY A 292 -28.31 6.61 37.94
CA GLY A 292 -27.32 7.68 38.02
C GLY A 292 -26.14 7.58 37.06
N ASP A 293 -25.96 6.48 36.29
CA ASP A 293 -24.83 6.26 35.39
C ASP A 293 -25.07 6.76 33.95
N HIS A 294 -26.08 7.60 33.69
CA HIS A 294 -26.33 8.20 32.38
C HIS A 294 -26.63 9.71 32.48
N PHE A 295 -26.39 10.43 31.40
CA PHE A 295 -26.53 11.87 31.32
C PHE A 295 -27.72 12.25 30.43
N GLY A 296 -28.64 13.05 30.93
CA GLY A 296 -29.78 13.57 30.17
C GLY A 296 -31.05 12.72 30.30
N VAL A 297 -31.82 12.57 29.21
CA VAL A 297 -33.08 11.85 29.15
C VAL A 297 -32.86 10.34 29.22
N ASP A 298 -33.81 9.57 29.79
CA ASP A 298 -33.71 8.12 29.96
C ASP A 298 -33.76 7.29 28.65
N THR A 299 -33.92 7.95 27.52
CA THR A 299 -33.86 7.32 26.18
C THR A 299 -32.46 7.34 25.59
N SER A 300 -32.06 6.29 24.87
CA SER A 300 -30.79 6.25 24.14
C SER A 300 -30.72 7.42 23.13
N PHE A 301 -29.52 7.92 22.93
CA PHE A 301 -29.27 8.92 21.89
C PHE A 301 -29.35 8.27 20.52
N ASP A 302 -30.06 8.89 19.59
CA ASP A 302 -30.13 8.44 18.19
C ASP A 302 -29.51 9.53 17.31
N PRO A 303 -28.35 9.26 16.65
CA PRO A 303 -27.70 10.24 15.80
C PRO A 303 -28.51 10.60 14.54
N THR A 304 -29.44 9.73 14.10
CA THR A 304 -30.25 9.98 12.90
C THR A 304 -31.29 11.08 13.11
N LEU A 305 -31.60 11.43 14.35
CA LEU A 305 -32.54 12.52 14.68
C LEU A 305 -32.05 13.92 14.26
N ASP A 306 -30.78 14.07 13.91
CA ASP A 306 -30.27 15.30 13.32
C ASP A 306 -30.91 15.60 11.95
N LEU A 307 -31.24 14.54 11.19
CA LEU A 307 -31.96 14.60 9.90
C LEU A 307 -33.04 13.50 9.88
N PRO A 308 -34.13 13.66 10.65
CA PRO A 308 -35.11 12.59 10.86
C PRO A 308 -35.92 12.26 9.60
N ASP A 309 -36.03 13.20 8.67
CA ASP A 309 -36.79 13.06 7.40
C ASP A 309 -35.90 12.45 6.28
N PHE A 310 -34.59 12.23 6.51
CA PHE A 310 -33.70 11.69 5.51
C PHE A 310 -34.06 10.26 5.14
N LYS A 311 -34.23 10.00 3.85
CA LYS A 311 -34.51 8.68 3.30
C LYS A 311 -33.31 8.14 2.55
N MET A 312 -32.91 6.93 2.87
CA MET A 312 -31.84 6.24 2.16
C MET A 312 -32.19 6.05 0.69
N PRO A 313 -31.20 6.09 -0.22
CA PRO A 313 -31.42 5.84 -1.64
C PRO A 313 -32.05 4.47 -1.89
N THR A 314 -32.98 4.40 -2.85
CA THR A 314 -33.63 3.14 -3.23
C THR A 314 -32.91 2.46 -4.39
N LEU A 315 -33.04 1.13 -4.50
CA LEU A 315 -32.41 0.36 -5.58
C LEU A 315 -32.92 0.72 -6.98
N ASP A 316 -34.07 1.39 -7.08
CA ASP A 316 -34.66 1.78 -8.36
C ASP A 316 -33.92 2.94 -9.06
N LEU A 317 -33.03 3.62 -8.33
CA LEU A 317 -32.13 4.63 -8.90
C LEU A 317 -31.02 4.01 -9.74
N LEU A 318 -30.76 2.71 -9.58
CA LEU A 318 -29.73 1.96 -10.26
C LEU A 318 -30.31 1.08 -11.38
N ASN A 319 -29.58 1.01 -12.49
CA ASN A 319 -30.00 0.22 -13.63
C ASN A 319 -29.72 -1.28 -13.38
N ASP A 320 -30.58 -2.08 -13.99
CA ASP A 320 -30.35 -3.52 -14.06
C ASP A 320 -29.74 -3.86 -15.41
N TYR A 321 -28.49 -4.31 -15.40
CA TYR A 321 -27.76 -4.76 -16.59
C TYR A 321 -27.82 -6.29 -16.76
N GLU A 322 -28.40 -7.01 -15.78
CA GLU A 322 -28.49 -8.46 -15.84
C GLU A 322 -29.68 -8.88 -16.72
N ASN A 323 -29.38 -9.24 -17.96
CA ASN A 323 -30.36 -9.89 -18.85
C ASN A 323 -30.60 -11.36 -18.42
N GLY A 324 -31.00 -11.60 -17.15
CA GLY A 324 -31.34 -12.93 -16.61
C GLY A 324 -30.38 -14.06 -17.06
N ASN A 325 -30.10 -15.04 -16.27
CA ASN A 325 -29.31 -16.24 -16.54
C ASN A 325 -28.02 -16.07 -17.38
N ILE A 326 -26.88 -16.31 -16.77
CA ILE A 326 -25.60 -16.49 -17.45
C ILE A 326 -25.86 -17.57 -18.54
N LYS A 327 -26.02 -17.14 -19.78
CA LYS A 327 -26.10 -18.09 -20.91
C LYS A 327 -24.72 -18.68 -21.12
N VAL A 328 -24.52 -19.82 -20.53
CA VAL A 328 -23.30 -20.59 -20.73
C VAL A 328 -23.40 -21.22 -22.12
N ASP A 329 -22.50 -20.85 -23.00
CA ASP A 329 -22.30 -21.55 -24.25
C ASP A 329 -21.54 -22.85 -23.93
N LYS A 330 -22.29 -23.97 -23.89
CA LYS A 330 -21.71 -25.31 -23.65
C LYS A 330 -20.63 -25.63 -24.66
N ASP A 331 -20.86 -25.25 -25.91
CA ASP A 331 -19.91 -25.48 -27.00
C ASP A 331 -18.60 -24.74 -26.76
N GLU A 332 -18.65 -23.53 -26.17
CA GLU A 332 -17.46 -22.79 -25.80
C GLU A 332 -16.68 -23.50 -24.68
N LEU A 333 -17.40 -24.03 -23.68
CA LEU A 333 -16.76 -24.73 -22.56
C LEU A 333 -16.04 -25.98 -22.99
N GLU A 334 -16.70 -26.79 -23.82
CA GLU A 334 -16.13 -28.01 -24.35
C GLU A 334 -14.99 -27.76 -25.34
N ALA A 335 -15.13 -26.76 -26.20
CA ALA A 335 -14.06 -26.36 -27.12
C ALA A 335 -12.81 -25.87 -26.34
N ASN A 336 -13.00 -25.06 -25.31
CA ASN A 336 -11.88 -24.58 -24.47
C ASN A 336 -11.24 -25.72 -23.66
N LYS A 337 -12.05 -26.62 -23.08
CA LYS A 337 -11.56 -27.83 -22.39
C LYS A 337 -10.70 -28.67 -23.36
N ASN A 338 -11.22 -28.99 -24.54
CA ASN A 338 -10.52 -29.84 -25.53
C ASN A 338 -9.17 -29.21 -25.92
N LYS A 339 -9.14 -27.91 -26.20
CA LYS A 339 -7.91 -27.19 -26.56
C LYS A 339 -6.88 -27.16 -25.40
N ILE A 340 -7.33 -27.03 -24.16
CA ILE A 340 -6.44 -27.09 -22.99
C ILE A 340 -5.83 -28.50 -22.87
N VAL A 341 -6.66 -29.54 -22.97
CA VAL A 341 -6.22 -30.94 -22.87
C VAL A 341 -5.25 -31.28 -24.02
N GLU A 342 -5.59 -30.92 -25.24
CA GLU A 342 -4.75 -31.13 -26.41
C GLU A 342 -3.39 -30.42 -26.28
N THR A 343 -3.40 -29.17 -25.87
CA THR A 343 -2.16 -28.40 -25.67
C THR A 343 -1.28 -29.04 -24.60
N LEU A 344 -1.83 -29.44 -23.46
CA LEU A 344 -1.07 -30.10 -22.42
C LEU A 344 -0.53 -31.48 -22.85
N ASN A 345 -1.31 -32.26 -23.61
CA ASN A 345 -0.89 -33.54 -24.15
C ASN A 345 0.26 -33.39 -25.16
N HIS A 346 0.25 -32.39 -26.04
CA HIS A 346 1.36 -32.09 -26.96
C HIS A 346 2.69 -31.84 -26.22
N TYR A 347 2.64 -31.32 -24.99
CA TYR A 347 3.83 -31.13 -24.14
C TYR A 347 4.08 -32.31 -23.19
N SER A 348 3.46 -33.45 -23.40
CA SER A 348 3.57 -34.66 -22.55
C SER A 348 3.22 -34.38 -21.10
N ILE A 349 2.13 -33.66 -20.85
CA ILE A 349 1.54 -33.39 -19.56
C ILE A 349 0.17 -34.05 -19.51
N SER A 350 0.09 -35.17 -18.81
CA SER A 350 -1.17 -35.90 -18.61
C SER A 350 -1.94 -35.28 -17.44
N ILE A 351 -3.26 -35.22 -17.60
CA ILE A 351 -4.20 -34.71 -16.59
C ILE A 351 -5.23 -35.80 -16.27
N ILE A 352 -5.63 -35.88 -14.99
CA ILE A 352 -6.60 -36.89 -14.53
C ILE A 352 -8.01 -36.33 -14.63
N LYS A 353 -8.21 -35.06 -14.26
CA LYS A 353 -9.55 -34.45 -14.17
C LYS A 353 -9.48 -32.98 -14.49
N ILE A 354 -10.49 -32.48 -15.15
CA ILE A 354 -10.71 -31.04 -15.39
C ILE A 354 -12.14 -30.68 -14.96
N LYS A 355 -12.26 -29.59 -14.22
CA LYS A 355 -13.51 -29.03 -13.69
C LYS A 355 -13.59 -27.57 -14.12
N ALA A 356 -14.71 -27.15 -14.67
CA ALA A 356 -14.92 -25.75 -15.07
C ALA A 356 -15.88 -25.06 -14.12
N THR A 357 -15.48 -23.88 -13.59
CA THR A 357 -16.32 -22.97 -12.81
C THR A 357 -16.52 -21.70 -13.60
N ILE A 358 -17.77 -21.35 -13.88
CA ILE A 358 -18.13 -20.25 -14.76
C ILE A 358 -18.40 -19.01 -13.93
N GLY A 359 -17.60 -17.97 -14.19
CA GLY A 359 -17.80 -16.66 -13.60
C GLY A 359 -18.37 -15.63 -14.57
N PRO A 360 -18.60 -14.40 -14.12
CA PRO A 360 -19.22 -13.37 -14.95
C PRO A 360 -18.38 -12.96 -16.16
N THR A 361 -17.06 -12.93 -16.03
CA THR A 361 -16.13 -12.46 -17.07
C THR A 361 -15.10 -13.49 -17.48
N ILE A 362 -14.84 -14.47 -16.62
CA ILE A 362 -13.87 -15.53 -16.85
C ILE A 362 -14.45 -16.87 -16.43
N THR A 363 -13.94 -17.95 -17.03
CA THR A 363 -14.17 -19.33 -16.61
C THR A 363 -12.87 -19.90 -16.02
N LEU A 364 -12.95 -20.49 -14.84
CA LEU A 364 -11.84 -21.18 -14.17
C LEU A 364 -11.87 -22.67 -14.51
N TYR A 365 -10.85 -23.16 -15.21
CA TYR A 365 -10.61 -24.58 -15.42
C TYR A 365 -9.64 -25.10 -14.35
N GLU A 366 -10.15 -25.87 -13.40
CA GLU A 366 -9.36 -26.54 -12.38
C GLU A 366 -8.88 -27.91 -12.90
N ILE A 367 -7.57 -28.09 -12.93
CA ILE A 367 -6.93 -29.28 -13.48
C ILE A 367 -6.23 -30.06 -12.37
N VAL A 368 -6.45 -31.37 -12.35
CA VAL A 368 -5.67 -32.32 -11.54
C VAL A 368 -4.60 -32.94 -12.42
N PRO A 369 -3.32 -32.57 -12.27
CA PRO A 369 -2.24 -33.16 -13.05
C PRO A 369 -1.96 -34.60 -12.60
N ALA A 370 -1.51 -35.45 -13.54
CA ALA A 370 -1.09 -36.81 -13.22
C ALA A 370 0.12 -36.83 -12.24
N PRO A 371 0.28 -37.90 -11.44
CA PRO A 371 1.41 -38.05 -10.54
C PRO A 371 2.75 -37.93 -11.27
N GLY A 372 3.68 -37.16 -10.71
CA GLY A 372 5.00 -36.90 -11.31
C GLY A 372 5.08 -35.68 -12.23
N VAL A 373 3.98 -35.04 -12.59
CA VAL A 373 3.97 -33.79 -13.35
C VAL A 373 4.42 -32.62 -12.48
N ARG A 374 5.44 -31.89 -12.93
CA ARG A 374 5.92 -30.70 -12.23
C ARG A 374 4.99 -29.51 -12.56
N ILE A 375 4.43 -28.87 -11.53
CA ILE A 375 3.54 -27.70 -11.65
C ILE A 375 4.19 -26.58 -12.47
N SER A 376 5.51 -26.39 -12.35
CA SER A 376 6.24 -25.37 -13.13
C SER A 376 6.19 -25.59 -14.64
N LYS A 377 6.04 -26.86 -15.12
CA LYS A 377 5.85 -27.14 -16.53
C LYS A 377 4.56 -26.53 -17.04
N ILE A 378 3.45 -26.74 -16.32
CA ILE A 378 2.13 -26.20 -16.70
C ILE A 378 2.18 -24.66 -16.68
N LYS A 379 2.77 -24.07 -15.63
CA LYS A 379 2.85 -22.61 -15.51
C LYS A 379 3.66 -21.94 -16.63
N ASN A 380 4.65 -22.63 -17.18
CA ASN A 380 5.46 -22.08 -18.27
C ASN A 380 4.78 -22.15 -19.64
N LEU A 381 3.66 -22.90 -19.76
CA LEU A 381 2.87 -23.00 -20.99
C LEU A 381 1.73 -21.97 -21.06
N GLU A 382 1.76 -20.95 -20.21
CA GLU A 382 0.73 -19.92 -20.15
C GLU A 382 0.50 -19.24 -21.51
N ASP A 383 1.58 -18.84 -22.19
CA ASP A 383 1.51 -18.21 -23.50
C ASP A 383 1.05 -19.19 -24.60
N ASP A 384 1.47 -20.46 -24.54
CA ASP A 384 1.09 -21.50 -25.51
C ASP A 384 -0.39 -21.85 -25.40
N ILE A 385 -0.90 -21.98 -24.16
CA ILE A 385 -2.32 -22.23 -23.90
C ILE A 385 -3.15 -21.01 -24.31
N ALA A 386 -2.72 -19.79 -24.04
CA ALA A 386 -3.40 -18.58 -24.47
C ALA A 386 -3.52 -18.50 -25.99
N LEU A 387 -2.45 -18.87 -26.71
CA LEU A 387 -2.43 -18.92 -28.18
C LEU A 387 -3.41 -19.97 -28.72
N SER A 388 -3.39 -21.17 -28.15
CA SER A 388 -4.30 -22.28 -28.55
C SER A 388 -5.77 -21.89 -28.36
N LEU A 389 -6.09 -21.23 -27.24
CA LEU A 389 -7.45 -20.75 -26.95
C LEU A 389 -7.84 -19.50 -27.74
N SER A 390 -6.89 -18.86 -28.44
CA SER A 390 -7.07 -17.55 -29.09
C SER A 390 -7.57 -16.49 -28.10
N ALA A 391 -7.14 -16.58 -26.83
CA ALA A 391 -7.53 -15.68 -25.77
C ALA A 391 -6.56 -14.50 -25.64
N MET A 392 -7.07 -13.30 -25.34
CA MET A 392 -6.26 -12.10 -25.17
C MET A 392 -5.33 -12.12 -23.94
N GLY A 393 -5.40 -13.13 -23.12
CA GLY A 393 -4.58 -13.40 -21.95
C GLY A 393 -5.29 -14.43 -21.08
N ILE A 394 -4.54 -15.37 -20.54
CA ILE A 394 -5.00 -16.29 -19.51
C ILE A 394 -4.15 -16.06 -18.26
N ARG A 395 -4.60 -16.62 -17.15
CA ARG A 395 -3.79 -16.60 -15.92
C ARG A 395 -3.76 -17.99 -15.32
N ILE A 396 -2.56 -18.49 -14.99
CA ILE A 396 -2.40 -19.79 -14.36
C ILE A 396 -2.11 -19.64 -12.88
N ILE A 397 -2.99 -20.15 -12.03
CA ILE A 397 -2.85 -20.26 -10.58
C ILE A 397 -2.33 -21.66 -10.25
N ALA A 398 -1.08 -21.75 -9.83
CA ALA A 398 -0.46 -23.05 -9.66
C ALA A 398 0.47 -23.09 -8.42
N PRO A 399 0.10 -23.79 -7.34
CA PRO A 399 -1.20 -24.45 -7.10
C PRO A 399 -2.31 -23.48 -6.66
N ILE A 400 -3.58 -23.89 -6.75
CA ILE A 400 -4.69 -23.17 -6.12
C ILE A 400 -4.52 -23.29 -4.60
N PRO A 401 -4.57 -22.18 -3.84
CA PRO A 401 -4.45 -22.21 -2.38
C PRO A 401 -5.52 -23.13 -1.74
N GLY A 402 -5.09 -24.04 -0.87
CA GLY A 402 -5.99 -24.98 -0.19
C GLY A 402 -6.45 -26.17 -1.03
N LYS A 403 -6.24 -26.16 -2.35
CA LYS A 403 -6.57 -27.27 -3.29
C LYS A 403 -5.27 -27.75 -3.93
N GLY A 404 -5.08 -29.04 -4.10
CA GLY A 404 -3.89 -29.61 -4.77
C GLY A 404 -3.97 -29.52 -6.31
N THR A 405 -4.75 -28.60 -6.85
CA THR A 405 -5.07 -28.45 -8.27
C THR A 405 -4.39 -27.23 -8.89
N VAL A 406 -4.37 -27.19 -10.22
CA VAL A 406 -3.89 -26.04 -11.01
C VAL A 406 -5.10 -25.38 -11.66
N GLY A 407 -5.27 -24.08 -11.48
CA GLY A 407 -6.33 -23.31 -12.11
C GLY A 407 -5.84 -22.58 -13.36
N ILE A 408 -6.60 -22.67 -14.44
CA ILE A 408 -6.43 -21.87 -15.66
C ILE A 408 -7.64 -20.97 -15.81
N GLU A 409 -7.45 -19.68 -15.67
CA GLU A 409 -8.50 -18.66 -15.83
C GLU A 409 -8.54 -18.20 -17.28
N VAL A 410 -9.66 -18.47 -17.96
CA VAL A 410 -9.86 -18.16 -19.38
C VAL A 410 -10.95 -17.10 -19.52
N PRO A 411 -10.72 -15.99 -20.23
CA PRO A 411 -11.76 -14.98 -20.49
C PRO A 411 -12.94 -15.56 -21.29
N ASN A 412 -14.16 -15.25 -20.87
CA ASN A 412 -15.37 -15.60 -21.60
C ASN A 412 -15.48 -14.77 -22.89
N ARG A 413 -15.99 -15.34 -23.97
CA ARG A 413 -16.24 -14.61 -25.22
C ARG A 413 -17.28 -13.51 -25.05
N ASN A 414 -18.33 -13.78 -24.26
CA ASN A 414 -19.41 -12.88 -23.96
C ASN A 414 -19.45 -12.60 -22.44
N PRO A 415 -18.63 -11.66 -21.93
CA PRO A 415 -18.60 -11.36 -20.50
C PRO A 415 -19.88 -10.66 -20.06
N ASN A 416 -20.41 -11.05 -18.91
CA ASN A 416 -21.56 -10.41 -18.28
C ASN A 416 -21.15 -9.20 -17.45
N ILE A 417 -21.98 -8.14 -17.51
CA ILE A 417 -21.81 -6.97 -16.65
C ILE A 417 -22.39 -7.30 -15.27
N VAL A 418 -21.59 -7.08 -14.23
CA VAL A 418 -22.05 -7.18 -12.84
C VAL A 418 -22.63 -5.83 -12.45
N SER A 419 -23.96 -5.72 -12.32
CA SER A 419 -24.60 -4.46 -11.97
C SER A 419 -24.38 -4.10 -10.49
N MET A 420 -24.22 -2.81 -10.18
CA MET A 420 -24.18 -2.32 -8.80
C MET A 420 -25.47 -2.67 -8.06
N ARG A 421 -26.61 -2.59 -8.74
CA ARG A 421 -27.93 -2.97 -8.22
C ARG A 421 -27.91 -4.42 -7.69
N SER A 422 -27.36 -5.37 -8.43
CA SER A 422 -27.32 -6.78 -8.02
C SER A 422 -26.48 -7.00 -6.77
N ILE A 423 -25.39 -6.25 -6.60
CA ILE A 423 -24.54 -6.34 -5.41
C ILE A 423 -25.27 -5.76 -4.18
N LEU A 424 -25.87 -4.58 -4.33
CA LEU A 424 -26.58 -3.94 -3.22
C LEU A 424 -27.87 -4.71 -2.85
N ALA A 425 -28.53 -5.37 -3.82
CA ALA A 425 -29.71 -6.19 -3.58
C ALA A 425 -29.36 -7.56 -2.97
N SER A 426 -28.10 -7.99 -3.01
CA SER A 426 -27.68 -9.30 -2.50
C SER A 426 -27.93 -9.45 -1.00
N GLU A 427 -28.30 -10.67 -0.58
CA GLU A 427 -28.51 -10.98 0.83
C GLU A 427 -27.28 -10.71 1.68
N ARG A 428 -26.08 -10.95 1.15
CA ARG A 428 -24.80 -10.65 1.83
C ARG A 428 -24.63 -9.17 2.11
N PHE A 429 -25.18 -8.27 1.27
CA PHE A 429 -25.11 -6.84 1.47
C PHE A 429 -26.24 -6.35 2.39
N GLN A 430 -27.44 -6.85 2.24
CA GLN A 430 -28.60 -6.40 3.03
C GLN A 430 -28.54 -6.89 4.49
N ASN A 431 -28.14 -8.13 4.73
CA ASN A 431 -28.16 -8.76 6.05
C ASN A 431 -26.81 -8.75 6.77
N ASN A 432 -25.87 -7.88 6.32
CA ASN A 432 -24.56 -7.81 6.97
C ASN A 432 -24.62 -7.12 8.35
N LYS A 433 -23.64 -7.43 9.21
CA LYS A 433 -23.42 -6.81 10.52
C LYS A 433 -22.16 -5.93 10.54
N PHE A 434 -21.72 -5.46 9.39
CA PHE A 434 -20.50 -4.66 9.26
C PHE A 434 -20.75 -3.21 9.65
N GLU A 435 -19.71 -2.54 10.12
CA GLU A 435 -19.80 -1.13 10.48
C GLU A 435 -19.81 -0.21 9.25
N LEU A 436 -18.94 -0.48 8.28
CA LEU A 436 -18.84 0.26 7.02
C LEU A 436 -18.83 -0.73 5.85
N PRO A 437 -20.00 -1.35 5.53
CA PRO A 437 -20.07 -2.32 4.44
C PRO A 437 -19.95 -1.66 3.08
N PHE A 438 -19.17 -2.27 2.21
CA PHE A 438 -19.12 -1.89 0.79
C PHE A 438 -19.06 -3.12 -0.10
N GLY A 439 -19.78 -3.06 -1.22
CA GLY A 439 -19.82 -4.11 -2.24
C GLY A 439 -18.80 -3.81 -3.33
N LEU A 440 -17.90 -4.76 -3.60
CA LEU A 440 -16.88 -4.61 -4.65
C LEU A 440 -17.29 -5.23 -5.97
N GLY A 441 -18.11 -6.27 -5.97
CA GLY A 441 -18.47 -7.00 -7.18
C GLY A 441 -18.74 -8.48 -6.92
N LYS A 442 -18.47 -9.33 -7.93
CA LYS A 442 -18.67 -10.78 -7.85
C LYS A 442 -17.34 -11.54 -7.96
N THR A 443 -17.25 -12.67 -7.26
CA THR A 443 -16.13 -13.61 -7.36
C THR A 443 -16.23 -14.43 -8.66
N ILE A 444 -15.21 -15.27 -8.91
CA ILE A 444 -15.23 -16.23 -10.04
C ILE A 444 -16.40 -17.23 -9.88
N ALA A 445 -16.80 -17.56 -8.66
CA ALA A 445 -17.96 -18.40 -8.39
C ALA A 445 -19.31 -17.66 -8.49
N ASN A 446 -19.33 -16.44 -9.03
CA ASN A 446 -20.50 -15.56 -9.14
C ASN A 446 -21.14 -15.13 -7.81
N GLU A 447 -20.42 -15.25 -6.70
CA GLU A 447 -20.87 -14.79 -5.40
C GLU A 447 -20.59 -13.30 -5.21
N SER A 448 -21.56 -12.58 -4.60
CA SER A 448 -21.36 -11.17 -4.23
C SER A 448 -20.29 -11.02 -3.15
N TYR A 449 -19.30 -10.16 -3.40
CA TYR A 449 -18.21 -9.87 -2.47
C TYR A 449 -18.49 -8.55 -1.75
N VAL A 450 -18.76 -8.66 -0.44
CA VAL A 450 -19.01 -7.53 0.45
C VAL A 450 -17.94 -7.51 1.52
N ALA A 451 -17.35 -6.35 1.74
CA ALA A 451 -16.27 -6.15 2.71
C ALA A 451 -16.63 -5.06 3.72
N ASP A 452 -15.90 -5.00 4.82
CA ASP A 452 -16.01 -3.98 5.86
C ASP A 452 -14.79 -3.08 5.85
N LEU A 453 -14.99 -1.79 5.61
CA LEU A 453 -13.89 -0.82 5.56
C LEU A 453 -13.17 -0.70 6.91
N THR A 454 -13.85 -0.96 8.03
CA THR A 454 -13.19 -0.95 9.35
C THR A 454 -12.20 -2.10 9.55
N LYS A 455 -12.41 -3.22 8.83
CA LYS A 455 -11.48 -4.37 8.80
C LYS A 455 -10.37 -4.18 7.76
N MET A 456 -10.65 -3.45 6.69
CA MET A 456 -9.72 -3.01 5.65
C MET A 456 -9.51 -1.49 5.75
N PRO A 457 -8.91 -0.99 6.83
CA PRO A 457 -9.03 0.40 7.25
C PRO A 457 -8.51 1.41 6.23
N HIS A 458 -7.54 0.99 5.42
CA HIS A 458 -6.95 1.83 4.37
C HIS A 458 -6.78 0.99 3.12
N ILE A 459 -7.29 1.50 2.01
CA ILE A 459 -7.31 0.83 0.70
C ILE A 459 -6.40 1.60 -0.26
N LEU A 460 -5.46 0.89 -0.86
CA LEU A 460 -4.70 1.35 -2.01
C LEU A 460 -5.30 0.76 -3.28
N MET A 461 -5.74 1.61 -4.20
CA MET A 461 -6.33 1.20 -5.47
C MET A 461 -5.47 1.67 -6.65
N ALA A 462 -5.15 0.79 -7.58
CA ALA A 462 -4.40 1.20 -8.76
C ALA A 462 -4.83 0.44 -10.01
N GLY A 463 -4.64 1.07 -11.19
CA GLY A 463 -4.94 0.47 -12.48
C GLY A 463 -4.67 1.42 -13.63
N ALA A 464 -4.51 0.91 -14.85
CA ALA A 464 -4.35 1.74 -16.03
C ALA A 464 -5.66 2.49 -16.38
N THR A 465 -5.54 3.56 -17.13
CA THR A 465 -6.70 4.36 -17.57
C THR A 465 -7.72 3.50 -18.31
N GLY A 466 -9.00 3.65 -17.99
CA GLY A 466 -10.10 2.92 -18.61
C GLY A 466 -10.24 1.45 -18.16
N GLN A 467 -9.50 1.00 -17.14
CA GLN A 467 -9.57 -0.39 -16.67
C GLN A 467 -10.53 -0.62 -15.51
N GLY A 468 -11.25 0.42 -15.03
CA GLY A 468 -12.30 0.30 -14.04
C GLY A 468 -12.00 0.96 -12.68
N LYS A 469 -10.85 1.66 -12.51
CA LYS A 469 -10.47 2.33 -11.25
C LYS A 469 -11.57 3.28 -10.75
N SER A 470 -12.04 4.20 -11.60
CA SER A 470 -13.06 5.20 -11.24
C SER A 470 -14.41 4.55 -10.93
N VAL A 471 -14.77 3.52 -11.71
CA VAL A 471 -15.99 2.73 -11.45
C VAL A 471 -15.90 2.03 -10.09
N GLY A 472 -14.75 1.43 -9.76
CA GLY A 472 -14.53 0.79 -8.45
C GLY A 472 -14.58 1.79 -7.30
N LEU A 473 -14.05 3.00 -7.49
CA LEU A 473 -14.13 4.07 -6.50
C LEU A 473 -15.58 4.51 -6.27
N ASN A 474 -16.32 4.73 -7.35
CA ASN A 474 -17.75 5.08 -7.30
C ASN A 474 -18.58 3.95 -6.67
N ALA A 475 -18.27 2.68 -6.95
CA ALA A 475 -18.95 1.54 -6.34
C ALA A 475 -18.77 1.50 -4.80
N ILE A 476 -17.56 1.81 -4.30
CA ILE A 476 -17.31 1.89 -2.86
C ILE A 476 -18.09 3.05 -2.23
N ILE A 477 -17.99 4.26 -2.80
CA ILE A 477 -18.70 5.44 -2.27
C ILE A 477 -20.20 5.20 -2.27
N THR A 478 -20.76 4.75 -3.40
CA THR A 478 -22.19 4.46 -3.53
C THR A 478 -22.64 3.40 -2.54
N SER A 479 -21.86 2.31 -2.33
CA SER A 479 -22.20 1.31 -1.32
C SER A 479 -22.37 1.92 0.07
N LEU A 480 -21.47 2.81 0.46
CA LEU A 480 -21.52 3.48 1.75
C LEU A 480 -22.70 4.44 1.87
N LEU A 481 -23.06 5.13 0.77
CA LEU A 481 -24.24 6.01 0.72
C LEU A 481 -25.57 5.25 0.85
N TYR A 482 -25.62 3.97 0.45
CA TYR A 482 -26.80 3.11 0.58
C TYR A 482 -26.95 2.47 1.97
N GLN A 483 -25.92 2.58 2.83
CA GLN A 483 -25.92 1.87 4.12
C GLN A 483 -25.81 2.79 5.33
N LYS A 484 -25.26 3.99 5.16
CA LYS A 484 -24.95 4.88 6.28
C LYS A 484 -25.71 6.20 6.18
N HIS A 485 -26.33 6.60 7.29
CA HIS A 485 -26.99 7.88 7.43
C HIS A 485 -25.94 9.02 7.44
N PRO A 486 -26.29 10.25 6.95
CA PRO A 486 -25.37 11.39 6.96
C PRO A 486 -24.79 11.73 8.33
N ALA A 487 -25.51 11.47 9.40
CA ALA A 487 -25.01 11.64 10.78
C ALA A 487 -23.91 10.65 11.19
N GLU A 488 -23.84 9.49 10.53
CA GLU A 488 -22.90 8.42 10.88
C GLU A 488 -21.62 8.42 10.02
N LEU A 489 -21.64 9.05 8.86
CA LEU A 489 -20.56 9.02 7.87
C LEU A 489 -20.33 10.38 7.22
N LYS A 490 -19.06 10.75 7.08
CA LYS A 490 -18.63 11.92 6.32
C LYS A 490 -17.49 11.56 5.38
N PHE A 491 -17.49 12.14 4.17
CA PHE A 491 -16.42 11.99 3.19
C PHE A 491 -15.57 13.25 3.11
N ILE A 492 -14.27 13.07 2.91
CA ILE A 492 -13.34 14.10 2.48
C ILE A 492 -12.87 13.70 1.08
N LEU A 493 -13.27 14.44 0.06
CA LEU A 493 -13.03 14.09 -1.33
C LEU A 493 -11.94 14.97 -1.93
N ILE A 494 -10.91 14.34 -2.48
CA ILE A 494 -9.77 15.02 -3.12
C ILE A 494 -9.67 14.55 -4.56
N ASP A 495 -9.91 15.50 -5.49
CA ASP A 495 -9.85 15.27 -6.93
C ASP A 495 -9.01 16.36 -7.63
N PRO A 496 -7.70 16.18 -7.76
CA PRO A 496 -6.82 17.15 -8.40
C PRO A 496 -7.18 17.45 -9.87
N LYS A 497 -7.90 16.53 -10.52
CA LYS A 497 -8.28 16.64 -11.94
C LYS A 497 -9.64 17.26 -12.18
N LYS A 498 -10.46 17.41 -11.16
CA LYS A 498 -11.85 17.94 -11.25
C LYS A 498 -12.77 17.14 -12.19
N VAL A 499 -12.61 15.80 -12.25
CA VAL A 499 -13.34 14.97 -13.23
C VAL A 499 -14.18 13.90 -12.56
N GLU A 500 -13.56 13.06 -11.70
CA GLU A 500 -14.14 11.81 -11.25
C GLU A 500 -15.10 11.99 -10.07
N LEU A 501 -14.76 12.87 -9.12
CA LEU A 501 -15.52 13.03 -7.88
C LEU A 501 -16.46 14.24 -7.89
N THR A 502 -16.46 15.05 -8.94
CA THR A 502 -17.25 16.30 -9.03
C THR A 502 -18.76 16.07 -8.84
N LEU A 503 -19.28 14.91 -9.24
CA LEU A 503 -20.70 14.56 -9.09
C LEU A 503 -21.15 14.51 -7.62
N PHE A 504 -20.23 14.18 -6.71
CA PHE A 504 -20.53 14.13 -5.29
C PHE A 504 -20.64 15.50 -4.62
N SER A 505 -20.37 16.61 -5.32
CA SER A 505 -20.61 17.96 -4.79
C SER A 505 -22.08 18.21 -4.42
N ARG A 506 -23.02 17.53 -5.09
CA ARG A 506 -24.48 17.63 -4.82
C ARG A 506 -24.86 17.15 -3.41
N ILE A 507 -24.05 16.30 -2.79
CA ILE A 507 -24.28 15.79 -1.43
C ILE A 507 -23.44 16.52 -0.37
N GLU A 508 -22.88 17.68 -0.70
CA GLU A 508 -21.99 18.46 0.17
C GLU A 508 -22.55 18.62 1.58
N ARG A 509 -23.76 19.13 1.69
CA ARG A 509 -24.40 19.45 2.96
C ARG A 509 -24.91 18.23 3.74
N HIS A 510 -24.85 17.02 3.15
CA HIS A 510 -25.22 15.77 3.80
C HIS A 510 -23.98 15.00 4.28
N TYR A 511 -23.07 14.73 3.37
CA TYR A 511 -22.01 13.76 3.60
C TYR A 511 -20.59 14.32 3.52
N LEU A 512 -20.37 15.56 3.05
CA LEU A 512 -19.00 16.04 2.89
C LEU A 512 -18.49 16.80 4.11
N ALA A 513 -17.17 16.70 4.31
CA ALA A 513 -16.42 17.49 5.28
C ALA A 513 -15.39 18.36 4.56
N LYS A 514 -15.28 19.64 4.96
CA LYS A 514 -14.37 20.63 4.37
C LYS A 514 -13.71 21.50 5.43
N LEU A 515 -12.66 22.23 5.05
CA LEU A 515 -12.10 23.28 5.89
C LEU A 515 -13.11 24.46 5.99
N PRO A 516 -13.17 25.18 7.11
CA PRO A 516 -14.11 26.30 7.31
C PRO A 516 -13.99 27.41 6.26
N ASP A 517 -12.77 27.67 5.78
CA ASP A 517 -12.44 28.71 4.79
C ASP A 517 -12.54 28.22 3.33
N SER A 518 -12.99 26.97 3.10
CA SER A 518 -13.09 26.41 1.76
C SER A 518 -14.48 26.65 1.17
N GLU A 519 -14.54 27.27 0.02
CA GLU A 519 -15.80 27.46 -0.72
C GLU A 519 -16.32 26.13 -1.30
N GLU A 520 -15.40 25.31 -1.85
CA GLU A 520 -15.74 24.02 -2.46
C GLU A 520 -15.48 22.87 -1.48
N ALA A 521 -16.39 21.91 -1.38
CA ALA A 521 -16.24 20.73 -0.54
C ALA A 521 -15.34 19.67 -1.17
N ILE A 522 -15.21 19.64 -2.50
CA ILE A 522 -14.27 18.77 -3.20
C ILE A 522 -12.96 19.51 -3.37
N ILE A 523 -11.90 18.95 -2.82
CA ILE A 523 -10.60 19.59 -2.72
C ILE A 523 -9.80 19.31 -3.99
N THR A 524 -9.43 20.36 -4.70
CA THR A 524 -8.75 20.27 -6.00
C THR A 524 -7.35 20.90 -5.99
N ASP A 525 -7.10 21.86 -5.10
CA ASP A 525 -5.82 22.54 -4.95
C ASP A 525 -4.89 21.80 -3.98
N THR A 526 -3.62 21.61 -4.39
CA THR A 526 -2.63 20.84 -3.61
C THR A 526 -2.34 21.47 -2.25
N ARG A 527 -2.34 22.79 -2.12
CA ARG A 527 -2.11 23.47 -0.83
C ARG A 527 -3.28 23.22 0.12
N LYS A 528 -4.51 23.33 -0.41
CA LYS A 528 -5.71 22.99 0.36
C LYS A 528 -5.71 21.50 0.77
N VAL A 529 -5.16 20.60 -0.06
CA VAL A 529 -4.98 19.19 0.30
C VAL A 529 -4.05 19.04 1.49
N VAL A 530 -2.88 19.68 1.50
CA VAL A 530 -1.93 19.63 2.64
C VAL A 530 -2.59 20.15 3.92
N ARG A 531 -3.28 21.29 3.85
CA ARG A 531 -4.01 21.86 4.99
C ARG A 531 -5.10 20.91 5.50
N THR A 532 -5.87 20.30 4.60
CA THR A 532 -6.92 19.33 4.96
C THR A 532 -6.36 18.08 5.62
N LEU A 533 -5.25 17.55 5.12
CA LEU A 533 -4.61 16.37 5.72
C LEU A 533 -4.08 16.66 7.12
N ASN A 534 -3.51 17.84 7.34
CA ASN A 534 -3.05 18.28 8.67
C ASN A 534 -4.22 18.53 9.60
N SER A 535 -5.29 19.19 9.13
CA SER A 535 -6.54 19.39 9.86
C SER A 535 -7.17 18.05 10.28
N LEU A 536 -7.19 17.08 9.37
CA LEU A 536 -7.66 15.72 9.69
C LEU A 536 -6.76 15.03 10.73
N GLY A 537 -5.45 15.37 10.75
CA GLY A 537 -4.52 14.96 11.80
C GLY A 537 -4.89 15.54 13.16
N ILE A 538 -5.30 16.81 13.22
CA ILE A 538 -5.79 17.46 14.45
C ILE A 538 -7.09 16.78 14.91
N GLU A 539 -8.04 16.55 14.00
CA GLU A 539 -9.29 15.85 14.35
C GLU A 539 -9.01 14.44 14.88
N MET A 540 -8.04 13.73 14.30
CA MET A 540 -7.60 12.43 14.80
C MET A 540 -7.09 12.53 16.25
N ASP A 541 -6.25 13.50 16.55
CA ASP A 541 -5.71 13.71 17.91
C ASP A 541 -6.83 14.10 18.89
N ASN A 542 -7.73 15.01 18.51
CA ASN A 542 -8.90 15.38 19.30
C ASN A 542 -9.78 14.16 19.63
N ARG A 543 -10.00 13.28 18.65
CA ARG A 543 -10.74 12.03 18.88
C ARG A 543 -10.01 11.09 19.82
N TYR A 544 -8.69 11.01 19.78
CA TYR A 544 -7.91 10.21 20.70
C TYR A 544 -8.06 10.71 22.14
N GLU A 545 -8.07 12.02 22.38
CA GLU A 545 -8.32 12.57 23.72
C GLU A 545 -9.74 12.20 24.19
N LEU A 546 -10.76 12.31 23.35
CA LEU A 546 -12.14 11.89 23.69
C LEU A 546 -12.24 10.37 23.99
N LEU A 547 -11.53 9.52 23.24
CA LEU A 547 -11.50 8.08 23.50
C LEU A 547 -10.80 7.78 24.83
N LYS A 548 -9.71 8.46 25.14
CA LYS A 548 -8.96 8.34 26.38
C LYS A 548 -9.83 8.75 27.58
N ASP A 549 -10.51 9.90 27.51
CA ASP A 549 -11.39 10.39 28.56
C ASP A 549 -12.59 9.45 28.78
N ALA A 550 -13.12 8.89 27.70
CA ALA A 550 -14.16 7.87 27.76
C ALA A 550 -13.65 6.47 28.19
N GLN A 551 -12.34 6.27 28.33
CA GLN A 551 -11.70 4.98 28.64
C GLN A 551 -12.13 3.86 27.70
N VAL A 552 -12.04 4.10 26.39
CA VAL A 552 -12.38 3.13 25.34
C VAL A 552 -11.25 3.00 24.32
N ARG A 553 -11.26 1.90 23.54
CA ARG A 553 -10.16 1.56 22.61
C ARG A 553 -10.42 2.02 21.17
N ASN A 554 -11.68 2.23 20.82
CA ASN A 554 -12.05 2.56 19.44
C ASN A 554 -13.36 3.37 19.37
N VAL A 555 -13.61 3.99 18.23
CA VAL A 555 -14.79 4.82 17.97
C VAL A 555 -16.10 4.05 18.12
N LYS A 556 -16.14 2.75 17.80
CA LYS A 556 -17.36 1.94 17.98
C LYS A 556 -17.75 1.82 19.44
N GLU A 557 -16.81 1.48 20.32
CA GLU A 557 -17.03 1.43 21.76
C GLU A 557 -17.41 2.80 22.32
N TYR A 558 -16.77 3.88 21.81
CA TYR A 558 -17.07 5.25 22.19
C TYR A 558 -18.51 5.62 21.82
N ASN A 559 -18.91 5.43 20.58
CA ASN A 559 -20.25 5.74 20.10
C ASN A 559 -21.32 4.89 20.84
N THR A 560 -21.02 3.63 21.13
CA THR A 560 -21.91 2.78 21.95
C THR A 560 -22.13 3.37 23.35
N LYS A 561 -21.07 3.86 24.01
CA LYS A 561 -21.19 4.56 25.31
C LYS A 561 -21.94 5.88 25.18
N PHE A 562 -21.69 6.65 24.11
CA PHE A 562 -22.36 7.92 23.87
C PHE A 562 -23.87 7.73 23.60
N ILE A 563 -24.23 6.75 22.75
CA ILE A 563 -25.62 6.36 22.48
C ILE A 563 -26.33 5.95 23.77
N ALA A 564 -25.65 5.19 24.62
CA ALA A 564 -26.15 4.80 25.95
C ALA A 564 -26.14 5.95 26.97
N ARG A 565 -25.84 7.20 26.58
CA ARG A 565 -25.75 8.42 27.39
C ARG A 565 -24.85 8.30 28.64
N LYS A 566 -23.78 7.49 28.52
CA LYS A 566 -22.78 7.31 29.58
C LYS A 566 -21.63 8.33 29.52
N LEU A 567 -21.63 9.21 28.53
CA LEU A 567 -20.64 10.25 28.33
C LEU A 567 -21.32 11.63 28.43
N ASN A 568 -20.71 12.53 29.19
CA ASN A 568 -21.27 13.85 29.45
C ASN A 568 -20.94 14.84 28.31
N PRO A 569 -21.93 15.37 27.57
CA PRO A 569 -21.71 16.35 26.52
C PRO A 569 -21.03 17.65 27.00
N ASN A 570 -21.24 18.05 28.25
CA ASN A 570 -20.62 19.25 28.84
C ASN A 570 -19.09 19.11 29.00
N HIS A 571 -18.56 17.90 28.92
CA HIS A 571 -17.12 17.63 28.89
C HIS A 571 -16.58 17.52 27.46
N GLY A 572 -17.31 17.99 26.45
CA GLY A 572 -16.91 17.98 25.07
C GLY A 572 -17.20 16.67 24.33
N HIS A 573 -17.82 15.70 25.00
CA HIS A 573 -18.20 14.45 24.32
C HIS A 573 -19.32 14.69 23.31
N ARG A 574 -19.15 14.12 22.13
CA ARG A 574 -20.09 14.20 21.02
C ARG A 574 -20.15 12.85 20.28
N TYR A 575 -21.18 12.62 19.50
CA TYR A 575 -21.18 11.48 18.58
C TYR A 575 -20.07 11.68 17.52
N LEU A 576 -19.32 10.63 17.22
CA LEU A 576 -18.20 10.66 16.30
C LEU A 576 -18.57 9.91 15.00
N PRO A 577 -18.92 10.62 13.92
CA PRO A 577 -19.15 9.98 12.63
C PRO A 577 -17.87 9.36 12.10
N TYR A 578 -17.98 8.30 11.31
CA TYR A 578 -16.85 7.78 10.55
C TYR A 578 -16.42 8.78 9.47
N PHE A 579 -15.12 8.91 9.25
CA PHE A 579 -14.58 9.69 8.15
C PHE A 579 -13.94 8.80 7.11
N VAL A 580 -14.23 9.06 5.83
CA VAL A 580 -13.61 8.37 4.69
C VAL A 580 -12.96 9.41 3.80
N LEU A 581 -11.63 9.46 3.85
CA LEU A 581 -10.82 10.27 2.93
C LEU A 581 -10.64 9.50 1.63
N VAL A 582 -11.03 10.11 0.51
CA VAL A 582 -10.89 9.53 -0.82
C VAL A 582 -10.02 10.41 -1.69
N ILE A 583 -8.97 9.83 -2.28
CA ILE A 583 -8.07 10.51 -3.23
C ILE A 583 -8.13 9.78 -4.55
N ASP A 584 -8.62 10.45 -5.61
CA ASP A 584 -8.74 9.85 -6.94
C ASP A 584 -7.37 9.62 -7.62
N GLU A 585 -6.46 10.59 -7.57
CA GLU A 585 -5.16 10.46 -8.22
C GLU A 585 -4.01 10.90 -7.30
N PHE A 586 -3.55 9.94 -6.51
CA PHE A 586 -2.47 10.17 -5.55
C PHE A 586 -1.13 10.55 -6.20
N ALA A 587 -0.89 10.06 -7.43
CA ALA A 587 0.34 10.37 -8.14
C ALA A 587 0.52 11.86 -8.43
N ASP A 588 -0.55 12.56 -8.77
CA ASP A 588 -0.48 13.99 -9.10
C ASP A 588 -0.13 14.81 -7.85
N LEU A 589 -0.64 14.42 -6.69
CA LEU A 589 -0.32 15.05 -5.41
C LEU A 589 1.13 14.81 -4.98
N ILE A 590 1.62 13.57 -5.06
CA ILE A 590 3.00 13.23 -4.70
C ILE A 590 4.02 13.89 -5.65
N LEU A 591 3.69 14.02 -6.92
CA LEU A 591 4.57 14.70 -7.88
C LEU A 591 4.67 16.21 -7.66
N THR A 592 3.65 16.81 -7.03
CA THR A 592 3.57 18.25 -6.79
C THR A 592 4.14 18.64 -5.41
N ALA A 593 3.68 17.99 -4.34
CA ALA A 593 4.03 18.34 -2.95
C ALA A 593 4.77 17.23 -2.18
N GLY A 594 5.01 16.08 -2.79
CA GLY A 594 5.92 15.05 -2.29
C GLY A 594 5.78 14.72 -0.80
N LYS A 595 6.78 15.10 0.00
CA LYS A 595 6.85 14.78 1.43
C LYS A 595 5.79 15.47 2.28
N GLU A 596 5.31 16.64 1.88
CA GLU A 596 4.28 17.40 2.61
C GLU A 596 2.94 16.66 2.63
N ILE A 597 2.71 15.79 1.64
CA ILE A 597 1.53 14.91 1.55
C ILE A 597 1.82 13.52 2.09
N GLU A 598 2.99 12.93 1.77
CA GLU A 598 3.35 11.58 2.21
C GLU A 598 3.40 11.46 3.74
N GLY A 599 3.93 12.49 4.43
CA GLY A 599 4.03 12.53 5.88
C GLY A 599 2.68 12.44 6.60
N PRO A 600 1.75 13.38 6.38
CA PRO A 600 0.41 13.34 6.98
C PRO A 600 -0.38 12.08 6.62
N ILE A 601 -0.37 11.63 5.35
CA ILE A 601 -1.04 10.39 4.93
C ILE A 601 -0.47 9.19 5.69
N THR A 602 0.85 9.09 5.83
CA THR A 602 1.49 8.00 6.58
C THR A 602 1.05 8.03 8.05
N ARG A 603 1.03 9.20 8.69
CA ARG A 603 0.59 9.36 10.08
C ARG A 603 -0.87 8.95 10.25
N LEU A 604 -1.76 9.42 9.39
CA LEU A 604 -3.16 9.03 9.40
C LEU A 604 -3.32 7.51 9.19
N ALA A 605 -2.64 6.92 8.19
CA ALA A 605 -2.75 5.49 7.93
C ALA A 605 -2.22 4.61 9.07
N GLN A 606 -1.30 5.11 9.90
CA GLN A 606 -0.78 4.39 11.06
C GLN A 606 -1.73 4.45 12.27
N LEU A 607 -2.37 5.59 12.49
CA LEU A 607 -3.06 5.88 13.74
C LEU A 607 -4.59 6.00 13.60
N ALA A 608 -5.12 6.42 12.48
CA ALA A 608 -6.50 6.87 12.34
C ALA A 608 -7.57 5.77 12.43
N ARG A 609 -7.19 4.49 12.28
CA ARG A 609 -8.12 3.35 12.33
C ARG A 609 -8.96 3.31 13.60
N ALA A 610 -8.35 3.49 14.76
CA ALA A 610 -9.04 3.38 16.04
C ALA A 610 -10.07 4.49 16.25
N VAL A 611 -9.84 5.66 15.67
CA VAL A 611 -10.71 6.85 15.79
C VAL A 611 -11.74 6.96 14.65
N GLY A 612 -11.86 5.94 13.79
CA GLY A 612 -12.87 5.85 12.74
C GLY A 612 -12.59 6.74 11.53
N ILE A 613 -11.33 6.96 11.19
CA ILE A 613 -10.90 7.67 9.98
C ILE A 613 -10.24 6.67 9.04
N HIS A 614 -10.75 6.54 7.83
CA HIS A 614 -10.34 5.57 6.83
C HIS A 614 -9.87 6.28 5.55
N LEU A 615 -8.89 5.70 4.86
CA LEU A 615 -8.28 6.28 3.68
C LEU A 615 -8.45 5.35 2.48
N ILE A 616 -8.90 5.90 1.36
CA ILE A 616 -8.94 5.24 0.06
C ILE A 616 -8.09 6.08 -0.89
N ILE A 617 -6.92 5.58 -1.24
CA ILE A 617 -6.03 6.28 -2.17
C ILE A 617 -5.98 5.53 -3.49
N ALA A 618 -6.23 6.24 -4.59
CA ALA A 618 -6.23 5.65 -5.91
C ALA A 618 -5.18 6.30 -6.81
N THR A 619 -4.66 5.56 -7.79
CA THR A 619 -3.71 6.09 -8.78
C THR A 619 -3.75 5.32 -10.09
N GLN A 620 -3.56 6.04 -11.20
CA GLN A 620 -3.36 5.45 -12.54
C GLN A 620 -1.87 5.25 -12.87
N ARG A 621 -0.95 5.68 -11.98
CA ARG A 621 0.51 5.63 -12.17
C ARG A 621 1.20 4.81 -11.07
N PRO A 622 1.06 3.49 -11.08
CA PRO A 622 1.61 2.62 -10.04
C PRO A 622 3.13 2.45 -10.17
N SER A 623 3.87 3.50 -9.87
CA SER A 623 5.34 3.48 -9.86
C SER A 623 5.87 3.43 -8.42
N VAL A 624 7.09 2.94 -8.25
CA VAL A 624 7.76 2.84 -6.93
C VAL A 624 7.96 4.20 -6.27
N ASN A 625 8.04 5.28 -7.08
CA ASN A 625 8.17 6.64 -6.57
C ASN A 625 6.86 7.21 -6.01
N ILE A 626 5.73 6.63 -6.38
CA ILE A 626 4.38 7.01 -5.92
C ILE A 626 3.92 6.06 -4.81
N ILE A 627 3.99 4.76 -5.08
CA ILE A 627 3.64 3.70 -4.12
C ILE A 627 4.92 3.27 -3.42
N THR A 628 5.33 4.06 -2.42
CA THR A 628 6.54 3.80 -1.63
C THR A 628 6.37 2.60 -0.70
N GLY A 629 7.48 2.09 -0.17
CA GLY A 629 7.44 1.04 0.85
C GLY A 629 6.65 1.44 2.10
N THR A 630 6.73 2.71 2.48
CA THR A 630 6.01 3.29 3.62
C THR A 630 4.50 3.28 3.39
N ILE A 631 4.04 3.69 2.21
CA ILE A 631 2.63 3.64 1.82
C ILE A 631 2.14 2.18 1.85
N LYS A 632 2.86 1.25 1.22
CA LYS A 632 2.46 -0.18 1.18
C LYS A 632 2.37 -0.82 2.57
N ALA A 633 3.25 -0.45 3.49
CA ALA A 633 3.23 -0.98 4.85
C ALA A 633 1.97 -0.57 5.64
N ASN A 634 1.40 0.59 5.33
CA ASN A 634 0.26 1.16 6.05
C ASN A 634 -1.08 0.96 5.33
N PHE A 635 -1.06 0.47 4.08
CA PHE A 635 -2.25 0.12 3.30
C PHE A 635 -2.32 -1.39 3.09
N PRO A 636 -2.91 -2.14 4.03
CA PRO A 636 -2.96 -3.59 3.99
C PRO A 636 -3.89 -4.14 2.90
N ALA A 637 -4.99 -3.43 2.61
CA ALA A 637 -5.90 -3.79 1.54
C ALA A 637 -5.47 -3.10 0.24
N ARG A 638 -5.27 -3.90 -0.82
CA ARG A 638 -4.81 -3.39 -2.11
C ARG A 638 -5.63 -3.95 -3.23
N ILE A 639 -6.14 -3.07 -4.08
CA ILE A 639 -6.93 -3.41 -5.26
C ILE A 639 -6.12 -3.04 -6.51
N ALA A 640 -5.87 -4.01 -7.36
CA ALA A 640 -5.23 -3.80 -8.65
C ALA A 640 -6.20 -4.14 -9.77
N PHE A 641 -6.64 -3.15 -10.52
CA PHE A 641 -7.21 -3.33 -11.84
C PHE A 641 -6.11 -3.65 -12.84
N ARG A 642 -6.49 -3.98 -14.08
CA ARG A 642 -5.51 -4.30 -15.12
C ARG A 642 -4.45 -3.20 -15.24
N VAL A 643 -3.19 -3.62 -15.28
CA VAL A 643 -2.02 -2.79 -15.55
C VAL A 643 -1.27 -3.30 -16.78
N ILE A 644 -0.44 -2.47 -17.38
CA ILE A 644 0.27 -2.83 -18.62
C ILE A 644 1.51 -3.67 -18.33
N SER A 645 2.14 -3.43 -17.17
CA SER A 645 3.44 -4.02 -16.85
C SER A 645 3.37 -4.96 -15.63
N LYS A 646 4.05 -6.08 -15.74
CA LYS A 646 4.31 -6.99 -14.60
C LYS A 646 5.01 -6.31 -13.41
N ILE A 647 5.77 -5.24 -13.70
CA ILE A 647 6.44 -4.44 -12.67
C ILE A 647 5.40 -3.62 -11.91
N ASP A 648 4.41 -3.05 -12.58
CA ASP A 648 3.33 -2.27 -11.96
C ASP A 648 2.48 -3.16 -11.04
N SER A 649 2.15 -4.39 -11.50
CA SER A 649 1.47 -5.39 -10.67
C SER A 649 2.24 -5.66 -9.36
N ARG A 650 3.55 -5.85 -9.44
CA ARG A 650 4.40 -6.05 -8.26
C ARG A 650 4.53 -4.81 -7.39
N THR A 651 4.46 -3.64 -7.98
CA THR A 651 4.49 -2.39 -7.21
C THR A 651 3.24 -2.25 -6.34
N ILE A 652 2.08 -2.67 -6.83
CA ILE A 652 0.81 -2.60 -6.10
C ILE A 652 0.68 -3.79 -5.13
N LEU A 653 0.74 -5.02 -5.65
CA LEU A 653 0.34 -6.25 -4.95
C LEU A 653 1.51 -7.05 -4.35
N ASP A 654 2.76 -6.62 -4.57
CA ASP A 654 3.99 -7.40 -4.30
C ASP A 654 4.08 -8.71 -5.10
N THR A 655 3.10 -9.00 -5.94
CA THR A 655 3.02 -10.16 -6.82
C THR A 655 2.63 -9.78 -8.25
N SER A 656 2.88 -10.68 -9.22
CA SER A 656 2.38 -10.51 -10.59
C SER A 656 0.96 -11.03 -10.72
N GLY A 657 0.25 -10.61 -11.77
CA GLY A 657 -1.09 -11.10 -12.12
C GLY A 657 -2.06 -10.01 -12.52
N ALA A 658 -1.88 -8.76 -12.08
CA ALA A 658 -2.72 -7.65 -12.54
C ALA A 658 -2.45 -7.25 -14.00
N ASP A 659 -1.30 -7.62 -14.55
CA ASP A 659 -0.95 -7.50 -15.96
C ASP A 659 -1.71 -8.51 -16.86
N GLN A 660 -2.25 -9.57 -16.26
CA GLN A 660 -2.96 -10.67 -16.95
C GLN A 660 -4.48 -10.56 -16.85
N LEU A 661 -4.99 -9.53 -16.21
CA LEU A 661 -6.42 -9.27 -16.08
C LEU A 661 -7.04 -8.92 -17.43
N VAL A 662 -8.33 -9.22 -17.58
CA VAL A 662 -9.08 -8.92 -18.81
C VAL A 662 -9.27 -7.41 -18.99
N GLY A 663 -9.40 -6.67 -17.88
CA GLY A 663 -9.75 -5.25 -17.87
C GLY A 663 -11.25 -5.04 -17.67
N ARG A 664 -11.75 -3.82 -17.91
CA ARG A 664 -13.19 -3.47 -17.77
C ARG A 664 -13.75 -3.82 -16.38
N GLY A 665 -13.00 -3.54 -15.34
CA GLY A 665 -13.41 -3.80 -13.96
C GLY A 665 -12.94 -5.15 -13.39
N ASP A 666 -12.26 -5.99 -14.17
CA ASP A 666 -11.58 -7.17 -13.64
C ASP A 666 -10.42 -6.76 -12.75
N MET A 667 -10.38 -7.24 -11.52
CA MET A 667 -9.43 -6.77 -10.51
C MET A 667 -8.94 -7.89 -9.58
N LEU A 668 -7.80 -7.65 -8.96
CA LEU A 668 -7.25 -8.47 -7.88
C LEU A 668 -7.31 -7.69 -6.57
N LEU A 669 -7.91 -8.28 -5.56
CA LEU A 669 -7.92 -7.78 -4.19
C LEU A 669 -6.93 -8.59 -3.36
N SER A 670 -5.98 -7.90 -2.72
CA SER A 670 -5.09 -8.46 -1.71
C SER A 670 -5.43 -7.90 -0.34
N THR A 671 -5.63 -8.77 0.64
CA THR A 671 -5.87 -8.41 2.05
C THR A 671 -4.70 -8.80 2.96
N GLY A 672 -3.50 -8.87 2.40
CA GLY A 672 -2.26 -9.29 3.08
C GLY A 672 -1.85 -10.71 2.70
N SER A 673 -2.54 -11.75 3.19
CA SER A 673 -2.24 -13.15 2.89
C SER A 673 -2.94 -13.67 1.63
N ASP A 674 -4.13 -13.18 1.37
CA ASP A 674 -5.02 -13.72 0.36
C ASP A 674 -5.10 -12.81 -0.86
N LEU A 675 -5.15 -13.43 -2.04
CA LEU A 675 -5.33 -12.76 -3.32
C LEU A 675 -6.59 -13.29 -3.98
N VAL A 676 -7.62 -12.45 -4.05
CA VAL A 676 -8.93 -12.81 -4.62
C VAL A 676 -9.12 -12.06 -5.93
N ARG A 677 -9.57 -12.76 -6.98
CA ARG A 677 -9.98 -12.15 -8.24
C ARG A 677 -11.46 -11.85 -8.20
N LEU A 678 -11.82 -10.62 -8.57
CA LEU A 678 -13.19 -10.12 -8.55
C LEU A 678 -13.49 -9.40 -9.86
N GLN A 679 -14.74 -9.52 -10.31
CA GLN A 679 -15.28 -8.59 -11.29
C GLN A 679 -15.96 -7.45 -10.55
N CYS A 680 -15.45 -6.23 -10.74
CA CYS A 680 -16.00 -5.02 -10.12
C CYS A 680 -17.46 -4.81 -10.49
N ALA A 681 -18.25 -4.37 -9.52
CA ALA A 681 -19.60 -3.88 -9.79
C ALA A 681 -19.55 -2.65 -10.70
N PHE A 682 -20.35 -2.68 -11.75
CA PHE A 682 -20.48 -1.59 -12.69
C PHE A 682 -21.56 -0.62 -12.22
N ILE A 683 -21.19 0.63 -12.12
CA ILE A 683 -22.08 1.77 -11.92
C ILE A 683 -21.70 2.85 -12.93
N ASP A 684 -22.68 3.31 -13.69
CA ASP A 684 -22.45 4.34 -14.70
C ASP A 684 -22.60 5.73 -14.11
N THR A 685 -22.03 6.73 -14.77
CA THR A 685 -22.10 8.15 -14.37
C THR A 685 -23.54 8.63 -14.16
N PRO A 686 -24.50 8.38 -15.06
CA PRO A 686 -25.90 8.76 -14.84
C PRO A 686 -26.57 8.12 -13.62
N GLU A 687 -26.11 6.93 -13.19
CA GLU A 687 -26.62 6.29 -11.98
C GLU A 687 -26.11 7.01 -10.73
N VAL A 688 -24.80 7.37 -10.71
CA VAL A 688 -24.21 8.18 -9.64
C VAL A 688 -24.91 9.53 -9.55
N GLU A 689 -25.21 10.17 -10.69
CA GLU A 689 -25.97 11.43 -10.74
C GLU A 689 -27.35 11.29 -10.10
N LYS A 690 -28.13 10.26 -10.48
CA LYS A 690 -29.46 10.01 -9.89
C LYS A 690 -29.38 9.82 -8.37
N VAL A 691 -28.40 9.08 -7.88
CA VAL A 691 -28.22 8.83 -6.45
C VAL A 691 -27.83 10.11 -5.72
N THR A 692 -26.88 10.89 -6.26
CA THR A 692 -26.45 12.15 -5.65
C THR A 692 -27.52 13.23 -5.70
N ASP A 693 -28.31 13.30 -6.78
CA ASP A 693 -29.46 14.19 -6.88
C ASP A 693 -30.57 13.83 -5.90
N TYR A 694 -30.89 12.53 -5.79
CA TYR A 694 -31.88 12.05 -4.83
C TYR A 694 -31.51 12.44 -3.39
N ILE A 695 -30.23 12.31 -3.02
CA ILE A 695 -29.74 12.73 -1.70
C ILE A 695 -29.77 14.25 -1.58
N GLY A 696 -29.23 14.97 -2.58
CA GLY A 696 -29.05 16.42 -2.55
C GLY A 696 -30.34 17.21 -2.50
N THR A 697 -31.46 16.66 -3.04
CA THR A 697 -32.78 17.29 -2.99
C THR A 697 -33.49 17.19 -1.64
N GLN A 698 -32.99 16.36 -0.73
CA GLN A 698 -33.57 16.21 0.59
C GLN A 698 -33.15 17.34 1.54
N ARG A 699 -33.85 17.47 2.68
CA ARG A 699 -33.43 18.38 3.74
C ARG A 699 -32.03 18.04 4.20
N ALA A 700 -31.15 19.03 4.28
CA ALA A 700 -29.72 18.87 4.59
C ALA A 700 -29.33 19.65 5.85
N TYR A 701 -28.10 19.47 6.31
CA TYR A 701 -27.49 20.36 7.30
C TYR A 701 -27.35 21.79 6.73
N PRO A 702 -27.19 22.80 7.59
CA PRO A 702 -26.98 24.19 7.13
C PRO A 702 -25.75 24.33 6.22
N ASP A 703 -24.65 23.63 6.54
CA ASP A 703 -23.41 23.58 5.77
C ASP A 703 -22.80 22.17 5.78
N ALA A 704 -21.70 21.96 5.04
CA ALA A 704 -20.87 20.76 5.14
C ALA A 704 -20.27 20.64 6.55
N TYR A 705 -19.79 19.46 6.91
CA TYR A 705 -19.11 19.25 8.19
C TYR A 705 -17.77 20.00 8.19
N HIS A 706 -17.55 20.89 9.16
CA HIS A 706 -16.31 21.65 9.27
C HIS A 706 -15.24 20.84 10.01
N LEU A 707 -14.10 20.67 9.36
CA LEU A 707 -12.89 20.15 9.97
C LEU A 707 -12.23 21.22 10.87
N PRO A 708 -11.39 20.84 11.84
CA PRO A 708 -10.62 21.80 12.64
C PRO A 708 -9.79 22.75 11.77
N GLU A 709 -9.66 23.99 12.16
CA GLU A 709 -8.78 24.93 11.47
C GLU A 709 -7.32 24.51 11.56
N TYR A 710 -6.62 24.60 10.43
CA TYR A 710 -5.17 24.41 10.34
C TYR A 710 -4.59 25.60 9.61
N TYR A 711 -3.75 26.35 10.31
CA TYR A 711 -2.99 27.46 9.75
C TYR A 711 -1.60 26.99 9.37
N ASP A 712 -1.20 27.23 8.14
CA ASP A 712 0.12 26.84 7.63
C ASP A 712 1.13 27.92 8.02
N GLU A 713 1.94 27.60 9.02
CA GLU A 713 2.87 28.53 9.65
C GLU A 713 3.91 29.16 8.70
N GLU A 714 4.21 28.47 7.58
CA GLU A 714 5.23 28.93 6.61
C GLU A 714 4.69 29.86 5.52
N VAL A 715 3.39 29.83 5.22
CA VAL A 715 2.80 30.56 4.09
C VAL A 715 2.21 31.88 4.54
N ASP A 716 1.59 31.93 5.71
CA ASP A 716 1.03 33.16 6.26
C ASP A 716 2.09 34.16 6.72
N SER A 717 3.32 33.68 6.99
CA SER A 717 4.42 34.57 7.34
C SER A 717 4.99 35.38 6.16
N LYS A 718 4.61 35.07 4.92
CA LYS A 718 5.12 35.78 3.72
C LYS A 718 4.13 36.68 3.01
N ASN A 719 2.82 36.50 3.24
CA ASN A 719 1.81 37.22 2.45
C ASN A 719 0.96 38.24 3.23
N ASP A 720 0.93 38.22 4.57
CA ASP A 720 0.08 39.12 5.37
C ASP A 720 0.85 39.82 6.51
N PHE A 721 2.10 40.19 6.31
CA PHE A 721 2.77 41.09 7.21
C PHE A 721 2.46 42.52 6.78
N ASP A 722 1.28 43.06 7.18
CA ASP A 722 1.09 44.50 7.23
C ASP A 722 1.63 44.99 8.59
N PRO A 723 2.73 45.74 8.59
CA PRO A 723 3.31 46.25 9.83
C PRO A 723 2.37 47.18 10.62
N LYS A 724 1.25 47.55 9.98
CA LYS A 724 0.25 48.47 10.54
C LYS A 724 -0.88 47.78 11.31
N GLU A 725 -1.09 46.49 11.14
CA GLU A 725 -2.10 45.76 11.90
C GLU A 725 -1.48 45.15 13.16
N ARG A 726 -1.58 45.87 14.28
CA ARG A 726 -1.03 45.44 15.58
C ARG A 726 -1.90 44.34 16.19
N ASP A 727 -1.26 43.26 16.70
CA ASP A 727 -1.96 42.23 17.48
C ASP A 727 -2.57 42.84 18.75
N GLU A 728 -3.76 42.36 19.13
CA GLU A 728 -4.47 42.84 20.37
C GLU A 728 -3.61 42.74 21.61
N LEU A 729 -2.63 41.83 21.66
CA LEU A 729 -1.71 41.64 22.81
C LEU A 729 -0.36 42.35 22.63
N PHE A 730 -0.24 43.25 21.63
CA PHE A 730 1.00 43.97 21.36
C PHE A 730 1.47 44.81 22.56
N GLU A 731 0.57 45.55 23.21
CA GLU A 731 0.91 46.37 24.38
C GLU A 731 1.30 45.52 25.59
N ASP A 732 0.54 44.43 25.85
CA ASP A 732 0.84 43.53 26.97
C ASP A 732 2.19 42.84 26.77
N ALA A 733 2.51 42.43 25.54
CA ALA A 733 3.80 41.86 25.18
C ALA A 733 4.93 42.88 25.36
N ALA A 734 4.72 44.14 24.94
CA ALA A 734 5.68 45.22 25.12
C ALA A 734 5.99 45.45 26.61
N ARG A 735 4.96 45.52 27.46
CA ARG A 735 5.11 45.69 28.92
C ARG A 735 5.91 44.53 29.53
N ILE A 736 5.58 43.26 29.16
CA ILE A 736 6.30 42.10 29.69
C ILE A 736 7.78 42.11 29.27
N ILE A 737 8.09 42.48 28.04
CA ILE A 737 9.46 42.53 27.53
C ILE A 737 10.25 43.64 28.22
N VAL A 738 9.67 44.83 28.36
CA VAL A 738 10.33 45.97 29.03
C VAL A 738 10.52 45.72 30.52
N GLN A 739 9.54 45.13 31.22
CA GLN A 739 9.67 44.74 32.63
C GLN A 739 10.75 43.67 32.86
N THR A 740 10.86 42.71 31.95
CA THR A 740 11.82 41.59 32.09
C THR A 740 13.18 41.89 31.47
N GLN A 741 13.29 42.95 30.64
CA GLN A 741 14.46 43.28 29.83
C GLN A 741 14.98 42.11 29.00
N GLN A 742 14.06 41.29 28.49
CA GLN A 742 14.37 40.10 27.67
C GLN A 742 13.43 40.00 26.45
N GLY A 743 13.95 40.34 25.29
CA GLY A 743 13.24 40.18 24.00
C GLY A 743 13.20 38.73 23.53
N SER A 744 12.46 37.84 24.21
CA SER A 744 12.42 36.41 23.93
C SER A 744 11.02 35.93 23.58
N THR A 745 10.89 35.30 22.41
CA THR A 745 9.63 34.63 21.95
C THR A 745 9.13 33.61 22.98
N SER A 746 10.02 32.82 23.55
CA SER A 746 9.67 31.80 24.55
C SER A 746 9.20 32.41 25.89
N LEU A 747 9.58 33.66 26.20
CA LEU A 747 9.06 34.39 27.33
C LEU A 747 7.60 34.80 27.11
N LEU A 748 7.29 35.34 25.93
CA LEU A 748 5.93 35.71 25.55
C LEU A 748 4.99 34.53 25.53
N GLN A 749 5.45 33.38 24.97
CA GLN A 749 4.68 32.13 24.98
C GLN A 749 4.25 31.75 26.41
N ARG A 750 5.18 31.73 27.34
CA ARG A 750 4.91 31.32 28.73
C ARG A 750 4.03 32.32 29.49
N LYS A 751 4.24 33.60 29.28
CA LYS A 751 3.56 34.65 30.05
C LYS A 751 2.15 34.93 29.54
N LEU A 752 1.97 34.97 28.20
CA LEU A 752 0.69 35.23 27.54
C LEU A 752 -0.05 33.97 27.09
N LYS A 753 0.54 32.78 27.35
CA LYS A 753 -0.01 31.46 26.92
C LYS A 753 -0.30 31.38 25.42
N LEU A 754 0.60 31.92 24.60
CA LEU A 754 0.50 31.99 23.16
C LEU A 754 1.18 30.81 22.48
N GLY A 755 0.74 30.48 21.27
CA GLY A 755 1.49 29.60 20.34
C GLY A 755 2.81 30.27 19.92
N TYR A 756 3.80 29.46 19.52
CA TYR A 756 5.15 29.93 19.14
C TYR A 756 5.11 31.04 18.09
N ASN A 757 4.24 30.93 17.11
CA ASN A 757 4.18 31.82 15.96
C ASN A 757 3.49 33.14 16.29
N ARG A 758 2.37 33.14 17.05
CA ARG A 758 1.77 34.39 17.49
C ARG A 758 2.73 35.15 18.33
N ALA A 759 3.47 34.49 19.22
CA ALA A 759 4.54 35.11 20.00
C ALA A 759 5.72 35.60 19.13
N GLY A 760 6.04 34.86 18.04
CA GLY A 760 7.02 35.29 17.04
C GLY A 760 6.58 36.53 16.29
N ARG A 761 5.33 36.57 15.77
CA ARG A 761 4.75 37.75 15.09
C ARG A 761 4.74 38.98 15.99
N ILE A 762 4.32 38.83 17.25
CA ILE A 762 4.29 39.93 18.19
C ILE A 762 5.71 40.48 18.43
N ILE A 763 6.72 39.63 18.57
CA ILE A 763 8.09 40.10 18.77
C ILE A 763 8.67 40.78 17.52
N ASP A 764 8.27 40.35 16.32
CA ASP A 764 8.62 41.01 15.07
C ASP A 764 7.92 42.36 14.90
N GLN A 765 6.66 42.49 15.37
CA GLN A 765 5.95 43.76 15.44
C GLN A 765 6.65 44.72 16.47
N LEU A 766 7.12 44.19 17.58
CA LEU A 766 7.88 44.98 18.56
C LEU A 766 9.26 45.41 18.03
N GLU A 767 9.88 44.63 17.14
CA GLU A 767 11.08 45.03 16.43
C GLU A 767 10.79 46.15 15.43
N ALA A 768 9.74 45.98 14.60
CA ALA A 768 9.30 46.97 13.62
C ALA A 768 8.95 48.30 14.29
N ALA A 769 8.31 48.23 15.47
CA ALA A 769 8.05 49.39 16.29
C ALA A 769 9.31 49.99 16.97
N GLY A 770 10.44 49.28 17.00
CA GLY A 770 11.69 49.74 17.59
C GLY A 770 11.82 49.52 19.10
N ILE A 771 10.95 48.76 19.72
CA ILE A 771 10.96 48.44 21.16
C ILE A 771 12.04 47.36 21.44
N VAL A 772 12.24 46.42 20.52
CA VAL A 772 13.34 45.44 20.58
C VAL A 772 14.29 45.58 19.41
N GLY A 773 15.49 45.08 19.58
CA GLY A 773 16.51 45.02 18.51
C GLY A 773 16.28 43.91 17.50
N PRO A 774 17.09 43.87 16.42
CA PRO A 774 16.98 42.88 15.35
C PRO A 774 17.26 41.46 15.85
N PHE A 775 16.77 40.47 15.08
CA PHE A 775 16.96 39.05 15.36
C PHE A 775 18.44 38.66 15.30
N GLU A 776 19.02 38.16 16.39
CA GLU A 776 20.40 37.69 16.52
C GLU A 776 20.50 36.15 16.71
N GLY A 777 19.74 35.38 15.98
CA GLY A 777 19.74 33.89 16.03
C GLY A 777 19.12 33.37 17.34
N SER A 778 19.80 32.50 18.08
CA SER A 778 19.25 31.86 19.30
C SER A 778 19.27 32.71 20.56
N LYS A 779 19.81 33.93 20.50
CA LYS A 779 19.86 34.85 21.65
C LYS A 779 18.56 35.67 21.76
N ALA A 780 18.19 36.02 22.98
CA ALA A 780 17.12 36.99 23.22
C ALA A 780 17.49 38.35 22.60
N ARG A 781 16.53 38.99 21.89
CA ARG A 781 16.72 40.31 21.28
C ARG A 781 16.98 41.38 22.35
N GLU A 782 17.79 42.35 22.04
CA GLU A 782 18.06 43.48 22.94
C GLU A 782 16.81 44.33 23.12
N VAL A 783 16.52 44.76 24.34
CA VAL A 783 15.40 45.64 24.63
C VAL A 783 15.90 47.09 24.62
N ARG A 784 15.31 47.90 23.72
CA ARG A 784 15.77 49.29 23.50
C ARG A 784 15.08 50.31 24.43
N VAL A 785 13.98 49.93 25.05
CA VAL A 785 13.23 50.77 25.98
C VAL A 785 13.62 50.43 27.42
N ALA A 786 14.10 51.37 28.14
CA ALA A 786 14.75 51.14 29.42
C ALA A 786 13.78 50.88 30.60
N ASN A 787 12.59 51.46 30.58
CA ASN A 787 11.61 51.33 31.66
C ASN A 787 10.16 51.55 31.19
N GLU A 788 9.19 51.25 32.04
CA GLU A 788 7.77 51.30 31.74
C GLU A 788 7.26 52.72 31.44
N MET A 789 7.80 53.77 32.09
CA MET A 789 7.45 55.17 31.80
C MET A 789 7.88 55.57 30.37
N ALA A 790 9.06 55.12 29.93
CA ALA A 790 9.56 55.38 28.61
C ALA A 790 8.72 54.59 27.56
N LEU A 791 8.22 53.40 27.91
CA LEU A 791 7.33 52.64 27.08
C LEU A 791 5.98 53.34 26.88
N GLU A 792 5.36 53.84 27.93
CA GLU A 792 4.09 54.56 27.85
C GLU A 792 4.16 55.82 26.99
N GLN A 793 5.27 56.53 27.06
CA GLN A 793 5.49 57.67 26.20
C GLN A 793 5.72 57.28 24.77
N PHE A 794 6.45 56.18 24.54
CA PHE A 794 6.72 55.63 23.22
C PHE A 794 5.44 55.12 22.55
N LEU A 795 4.54 54.45 23.27
CA LEU A 795 3.26 53.99 22.77
C LEU A 795 2.35 55.16 22.40
N LYS A 796 2.29 56.23 23.19
CA LYS A 796 1.55 57.46 22.87
C LYS A 796 2.07 58.12 21.58
N ASP A 797 3.40 58.18 21.42
CA ASP A 797 4.02 58.77 20.22
C ASP A 797 3.76 57.91 18.96
N LEU A 798 3.65 56.57 19.10
CA LEU A 798 3.30 55.66 18.04
C LEU A 798 1.82 55.86 17.64
N ASP A 799 0.89 55.97 18.57
CA ASP A 799 -0.52 56.19 18.31
C ASP A 799 -0.81 57.55 17.64
N MET A 800 -0.01 58.60 18.01
CA MET A 800 -0.10 59.89 17.33
C MET A 800 0.37 59.81 15.88
N LYS A 801 1.45 59.08 15.60
CA LYS A 801 1.96 58.91 14.25
C LYS A 801 1.03 58.08 13.36
N ASP A 802 0.32 57.08 13.91
CA ASP A 802 -0.63 56.27 13.18
C ASP A 802 -1.91 57.09 12.85
N ASN A 803 -2.31 58.02 13.75
CA ASN A 803 -3.42 58.94 13.50
C ASN A 803 -3.10 60.06 12.49
N GLU A 804 -1.80 60.42 12.31
CA GLU A 804 -1.38 61.41 11.30
C GLU A 804 -1.23 60.80 9.90
N ASN A 805 -1.08 59.45 9.80
CA ASN A 805 -0.93 58.73 8.53
C ASN A 805 -2.23 58.10 7.98
N ASN A 806 -3.39 58.22 8.68
CA ASN A 806 -4.71 57.87 8.28
C ASN A 806 -5.52 59.12 7.92
#